data_6e97f71852d978db9b0cff25af401e52
#
_entry.id   6e97f71852d978db9b0cff25af401e52
#
_cell.length_a   1.000
_cell.length_b   1.000
_cell.length_c   1.000
_cell.angle_alpha   90.00
_cell.angle_beta   90.00
_cell.angle_gamma   90.00
#
_symmetry.space_group_name_H-M   'P 1'
#
loop_
_entity.id
_entity.type
_entity.pdbx_description
1 polymer ?
#
loop_
_entity_poly.entity_id
_entity_poly.type
_entity_poly.pdbx_seq_one_letter_code
_entity_poly.pdbx_strand_id
1 'polypeptide(L)'
;IIGNDQSIDSRRLTISDVYGAISYYLNLLDDIGNIDEIDHLANRRVRQVGELIQNQFRTGMVRMERVIRERMTTQELDMVTPKTLINIRPVTAAMKEFFGSSQLSKFMDQVNPIAELTDKRRLSSLGPGGLSRDRAGMEVRDVNVSHYGRICPIESPEGANIGLITSIASYAKVNEYGFLMTPYRKVVDCHVTDEVLYLTADEESDYYISQATIGMDENNNLTDKEVVARLNGENVIVKKELVNFIDVAPSQVVSITTSCIPFLDHDDAHRALMGSNMQRQAVPLLQSEAPFVGTGVEYIAARDSGSTIVAKADGVVEYADSKKIVIKNAKDKDVYYLDNFERSNAETCLNHSPIVKKGDKVHRGEVLADGTSTNKGELALGKNMTVAFMTFNGYNYEDAVVLNERLVKDDVYTSLHIEHYDIDCRDTKLGPEEITRDIPNVSEEARKNLDANGIIRIGTEVHEGDILVGKVTPKGVQELTSEEKLLHAIFGEKTREVRDTSLRVAHGADGIVHDVKIYTKENSDELAAGVSKVIRVYIIQKRKIQVGDKMSGRHGNKGVISLILPEEDMPYLPDGTPVDIVLNPQGVPSRMNLGQILELHLGMATKKLGVYCATPVFDGATVEDIQEMMDEAGLDKDGKTVLYNGRTGEPFENRVAVGVMYMIKLHHMVDDKLHARSTGPYSLVTQQPLGGKAQFGGQRFGEMEVWALYAYGAAHVLQEILTIKSDDVVGRVKVYEALVKGKNISQAGVPESFRVLIKEFQALGLD
;
A
#
# COMPACT_ATOMS: atom_id res chain seq x y z
N ILE A 1 18.67 37.40 24.55
CA ILE A 1 17.54 38.09 23.90
C ILE A 1 16.23 37.73 24.58
N ILE A 2 15.98 36.43 24.83
CA ILE A 2 14.72 35.93 25.40
C ILE A 2 14.57 36.30 26.88
N GLY A 3 15.65 36.23 27.67
CA GLY A 3 15.67 36.70 29.06
C GLY A 3 15.03 35.78 30.10
N ASN A 4 14.69 34.53 29.76
CA ASN A 4 14.21 33.54 30.71
C ASN A 4 15.39 32.79 31.37
N ASP A 5 15.13 32.19 32.54
CA ASP A 5 16.12 31.43 33.28
C ASP A 5 16.25 29.99 32.73
N GLN A 6 17.35 29.73 32.03
CA GLN A 6 17.65 28.42 31.45
C GLN A 6 18.10 27.38 32.48
N SER A 7 18.34 27.77 33.75
CA SER A 7 18.69 26.82 34.80
C SER A 7 17.51 26.02 35.33
N ILE A 8 16.28 26.43 34.98
CA ILE A 8 15.04 25.78 35.43
C ILE A 8 14.63 24.69 34.40
N ASP A 9 14.93 23.46 34.69
CA ASP A 9 14.48 22.31 33.90
C ASP A 9 13.03 21.92 34.28
N SER A 10 12.09 22.75 33.88
CA SER A 10 10.66 22.54 34.14
C SER A 10 9.91 22.30 32.83
N ARG A 11 9.19 21.17 32.74
CA ARG A 11 8.27 20.87 31.64
C ARG A 11 6.92 21.61 31.74
N ARG A 12 6.78 22.53 32.68
CA ARG A 12 5.57 23.33 32.92
C ARG A 12 5.88 24.79 32.66
N LEU A 13 4.87 25.52 32.17
CA LEU A 13 4.96 26.96 32.01
C LEU A 13 5.25 27.62 33.36
N THR A 14 6.29 28.44 33.43
CA THR A 14 6.70 29.18 34.60
C THR A 14 6.49 30.68 34.42
N ILE A 15 6.53 31.45 35.50
CA ILE A 15 6.48 32.92 35.44
C ILE A 15 7.66 33.48 34.63
N SER A 16 8.81 32.84 34.73
CA SER A 16 10.02 33.18 33.95
C SER A 16 9.78 33.12 32.44
N ASP A 17 9.06 32.07 31.97
CA ASP A 17 8.71 31.91 30.55
C ASP A 17 7.78 33.02 30.05
N VAL A 18 6.83 33.46 30.91
CA VAL A 18 5.94 34.59 30.59
C VAL A 18 6.70 35.88 30.46
N TYR A 19 7.61 36.15 31.41
CA TYR A 19 8.46 37.34 31.34
C TYR A 19 9.41 37.28 30.11
N GLY A 20 9.99 36.14 29.84
CA GLY A 20 10.84 35.92 28.66
C GLY A 20 10.07 36.20 27.37
N ALA A 21 8.83 35.68 27.23
CA ALA A 21 7.99 35.93 26.06
C ALA A 21 7.65 37.42 25.86
N ILE A 22 7.31 38.13 26.95
CA ILE A 22 7.04 39.58 26.91
C ILE A 22 8.28 40.35 26.53
N SER A 23 9.44 40.02 27.15
CA SER A 23 10.72 40.67 26.87
C SER A 23 11.11 40.50 25.39
N TYR A 24 10.96 39.27 24.84
CA TYR A 24 11.25 39.00 23.45
C TYR A 24 10.31 39.77 22.50
N TYR A 25 9.01 39.81 22.82
CA TYR A 25 8.04 40.59 22.06
C TYR A 25 8.42 42.12 22.01
N LEU A 26 8.84 42.67 23.16
CA LEU A 26 9.28 44.08 23.20
C LEU A 26 10.55 44.29 22.37
N ASN A 27 11.50 43.36 22.42
CA ASN A 27 12.70 43.41 21.60
C ASN A 27 12.39 43.37 20.09
N LEU A 28 11.39 42.54 19.67
CA LEU A 28 10.95 42.51 18.28
C LEU A 28 10.33 43.83 17.80
N LEU A 29 9.66 44.59 18.70
CA LEU A 29 9.16 45.93 18.38
C LEU A 29 10.26 46.95 18.15
N ASP A 30 11.44 46.72 18.73
CA ASP A 30 12.64 47.54 18.59
C ASP A 30 13.59 47.02 17.49
N ASP A 31 13.10 46.09 16.62
CA ASP A 31 13.87 45.42 15.55
C ASP A 31 15.10 44.61 16.09
N ILE A 32 15.02 44.15 17.33
CA ILE A 32 16.03 43.29 17.95
C ILE A 32 15.52 41.82 17.93
N GLY A 33 16.12 40.99 17.10
CA GLY A 33 15.73 39.59 16.88
C GLY A 33 14.91 39.40 15.59
N ASN A 34 14.53 38.19 15.33
CA ASN A 34 13.77 37.79 14.14
C ASN A 34 12.44 37.14 14.53
N ILE A 35 11.44 37.29 13.68
CA ILE A 35 10.18 36.57 13.81
C ILE A 35 10.43 35.11 13.42
N ASP A 36 10.01 34.17 14.27
CA ASP A 36 10.14 32.75 14.00
C ASP A 36 9.30 32.32 12.77
N GLU A 37 9.88 31.47 11.96
CA GLU A 37 9.17 30.84 10.86
C GLU A 37 8.29 29.71 11.41
N ILE A 38 6.98 29.77 11.12
CA ILE A 38 6.00 28.80 11.64
C ILE A 38 6.27 27.39 11.11
N ASP A 39 6.71 27.28 9.85
CA ASP A 39 6.93 26.01 9.17
C ASP A 39 8.31 25.38 9.42
N HIS A 40 9.18 26.07 10.13
CA HIS A 40 10.48 25.54 10.54
C HIS A 40 10.33 24.40 11.54
N LEU A 41 11.09 23.31 11.40
CA LEU A 41 10.97 22.14 12.26
C LEU A 41 11.40 22.36 13.71
N ALA A 42 12.04 23.48 14.02
CA ALA A 42 12.23 23.92 15.41
C ALA A 42 10.90 24.28 16.10
N ASN A 43 9.87 24.68 15.33
CA ASN A 43 8.56 25.10 15.80
C ASN A 43 7.45 24.06 15.50
N ARG A 44 7.76 23.01 14.77
CA ARG A 44 6.85 21.91 14.44
C ARG A 44 7.34 20.62 15.07
N ARG A 45 6.55 20.05 15.96
CA ARG A 45 6.87 18.78 16.60
C ARG A 45 5.99 17.64 16.10
N VAL A 46 6.49 16.42 16.22
CA VAL A 46 5.77 15.19 15.90
C VAL A 46 5.08 14.68 17.17
N ARG A 47 3.80 14.36 17.07
CA ARG A 47 3.07 13.61 18.08
C ARG A 47 3.15 12.14 17.76
N GLN A 48 3.79 11.39 18.62
CA GLN A 48 3.90 9.95 18.48
C GLN A 48 2.61 9.25 18.92
N VAL A 49 2.46 7.97 18.53
CA VAL A 49 1.30 7.13 18.89
C VAL A 49 1.07 7.09 20.40
N GLY A 50 2.12 6.98 21.20
CA GLY A 50 2.03 6.96 22.65
C GLY A 50 1.37 8.20 23.23
N GLU A 51 1.69 9.40 22.73
CA GLU A 51 1.06 10.65 23.16
C GLU A 51 -0.42 10.72 22.77
N LEU A 52 -0.77 10.30 21.55
CA LEU A 52 -2.16 10.28 21.09
C LEU A 52 -3.03 9.33 21.93
N ILE A 53 -2.52 8.14 22.21
CA ILE A 53 -3.19 7.15 23.05
C ILE A 53 -3.32 7.67 24.49
N GLN A 54 -2.28 8.29 25.05
CA GLN A 54 -2.30 8.88 26.38
C GLN A 54 -3.38 9.95 26.52
N ASN A 55 -3.50 10.84 25.53
CA ASN A 55 -4.52 11.89 25.55
C ASN A 55 -5.93 11.31 25.53
N GLN A 56 -6.15 10.27 24.73
CA GLN A 56 -7.45 9.60 24.65
C GLN A 56 -7.76 8.79 25.91
N PHE A 57 -6.77 8.12 26.47
CA PHE A 57 -6.91 7.43 27.76
C PHE A 57 -7.24 8.41 28.90
N ARG A 58 -6.56 9.57 28.95
CA ARG A 58 -6.86 10.64 29.91
C ARG A 58 -8.31 11.12 29.81
N THR A 59 -8.82 11.30 28.59
CA THR A 59 -10.22 11.66 28.36
C THR A 59 -11.16 10.60 28.92
N GLY A 60 -10.86 9.32 28.68
CA GLY A 60 -11.61 8.19 29.28
C GLY A 60 -11.57 8.17 30.79
N MET A 61 -10.42 8.45 31.40
CA MET A 61 -10.24 8.54 32.87
C MET A 61 -11.04 9.69 33.47
N VAL A 62 -11.04 10.87 32.86
CA VAL A 62 -11.84 12.02 33.31
C VAL A 62 -13.34 11.71 33.23
N ARG A 63 -13.80 11.04 32.17
CA ARG A 63 -15.21 10.58 32.08
C ARG A 63 -15.53 9.56 33.18
N MET A 64 -14.64 8.64 33.47
CA MET A 64 -14.80 7.64 34.52
C MET A 64 -14.82 8.31 35.91
N GLU A 65 -13.93 9.25 36.20
CA GLU A 65 -13.93 10.03 37.46
C GLU A 65 -15.27 10.74 37.66
N ARG A 66 -15.83 11.35 36.63
CA ARG A 66 -17.14 12.01 36.72
C ARG A 66 -18.24 11.02 37.10
N VAL A 67 -18.27 9.84 36.49
CA VAL A 67 -19.24 8.78 36.81
C VAL A 67 -19.06 8.27 38.24
N ILE A 68 -17.83 8.10 38.71
CA ILE A 68 -17.55 7.68 40.08
C ILE A 68 -18.06 8.74 41.07
N ARG A 69 -17.77 10.00 40.81
CA ARG A 69 -18.20 11.13 41.66
C ARG A 69 -19.76 11.20 41.76
N GLU A 70 -20.44 11.04 40.63
CA GLU A 70 -21.88 10.98 40.55
C GLU A 70 -22.46 9.79 41.36
N ARG A 71 -21.86 8.61 41.23
CA ARG A 71 -22.28 7.42 41.98
C ARG A 71 -22.02 7.57 43.47
N MET A 72 -20.93 8.19 43.88
CA MET A 72 -20.66 8.48 45.30
C MET A 72 -21.71 9.41 45.95
N THR A 73 -22.31 10.30 45.16
CA THR A 73 -23.37 11.19 45.68
C THR A 73 -24.75 10.56 45.68
N THR A 74 -25.00 9.53 44.87
CA THR A 74 -26.32 8.92 44.68
C THR A 74 -26.53 7.60 45.43
N GLN A 75 -25.46 6.89 45.81
CA GLN A 75 -25.54 5.60 46.48
C GLN A 75 -25.43 5.71 47.99
N GLU A 76 -26.11 4.80 48.70
CA GLU A 76 -26.00 4.69 50.15
C GLU A 76 -24.62 4.21 50.57
N LEU A 77 -24.03 4.87 51.56
CA LEU A 77 -22.64 4.66 52.01
C LEU A 77 -22.34 3.22 52.44
N ASP A 78 -23.35 2.50 52.99
CA ASP A 78 -23.16 1.13 53.49
C ASP A 78 -23.00 0.07 52.37
N MET A 79 -23.39 0.39 51.15
CA MET A 79 -23.32 -0.52 49.98
C MET A 79 -22.19 -0.20 49.02
N VAL A 80 -21.39 0.83 49.31
CA VAL A 80 -20.34 1.31 48.40
C VAL A 80 -19.07 0.48 48.51
N THR A 81 -18.72 -0.17 47.42
CA THR A 81 -17.45 -0.86 47.25
C THR A 81 -16.71 -0.32 46.04
N PRO A 82 -15.38 -0.42 45.95
CA PRO A 82 -14.65 -0.01 44.75
C PRO A 82 -15.19 -0.66 43.45
N LYS A 83 -15.67 -1.90 43.56
CA LYS A 83 -16.22 -2.65 42.42
C LYS A 83 -17.57 -2.09 41.94
N THR A 84 -18.40 -1.54 42.82
CA THR A 84 -19.68 -0.93 42.45
C THR A 84 -19.53 0.50 41.93
N LEU A 85 -18.50 1.22 42.37
CA LEU A 85 -18.21 2.59 41.93
C LEU A 85 -17.51 2.66 40.60
N ILE A 86 -16.49 1.82 40.40
CA ILE A 86 -15.64 1.86 39.22
C ILE A 86 -16.36 1.23 38.01
N ASN A 87 -16.49 2.00 36.94
CA ASN A 87 -16.99 1.56 35.67
C ASN A 87 -15.92 1.80 34.59
N ILE A 88 -15.39 0.73 34.02
CA ILE A 88 -14.35 0.80 33.01
C ILE A 88 -14.87 1.17 31.60
N ARG A 89 -16.20 1.13 31.40
CA ARG A 89 -16.82 1.38 30.09
C ARG A 89 -16.43 2.71 29.45
N PRO A 90 -16.34 3.85 30.17
CA PRO A 90 -15.90 5.13 29.57
C PRO A 90 -14.50 5.09 29.01
N VAL A 91 -13.56 4.39 29.66
CA VAL A 91 -12.19 4.24 29.20
C VAL A 91 -12.13 3.32 27.96
N THR A 92 -12.81 2.17 28.05
CA THR A 92 -12.89 1.25 26.91
C THR A 92 -13.56 1.88 25.68
N ALA A 93 -14.63 2.68 25.91
CA ALA A 93 -15.31 3.40 24.84
C ALA A 93 -14.41 4.47 24.19
N ALA A 94 -13.64 5.23 24.99
CA ALA A 94 -12.70 6.22 24.50
C ALA A 94 -11.58 5.59 23.65
N MET A 95 -11.06 4.44 24.08
CA MET A 95 -10.04 3.72 23.31
C MET A 95 -10.61 3.14 22.01
N LYS A 96 -11.80 2.55 22.04
CA LYS A 96 -12.48 2.06 20.83
C LYS A 96 -12.82 3.21 19.87
N GLU A 97 -13.22 4.37 20.37
CA GLU A 97 -13.47 5.57 19.58
C GLU A 97 -12.20 6.03 18.85
N PHE A 98 -11.05 6.02 19.53
CA PHE A 98 -9.78 6.39 18.92
C PHE A 98 -9.40 5.44 17.78
N PHE A 99 -9.34 4.13 18.03
CA PHE A 99 -8.92 3.17 17.01
C PHE A 99 -9.93 2.97 15.87
N GLY A 100 -11.22 3.19 16.13
CA GLY A 100 -12.29 2.98 15.13
C GLY A 100 -12.70 4.23 14.35
N SER A 101 -12.55 5.43 14.90
CA SER A 101 -13.11 6.66 14.33
C SER A 101 -12.11 7.80 14.16
N SER A 102 -10.89 7.69 14.69
CA SER A 102 -9.89 8.74 14.52
C SER A 102 -9.37 8.78 13.10
N GLN A 103 -9.22 9.98 12.54
CA GLN A 103 -8.62 10.21 11.23
C GLN A 103 -7.15 9.75 11.17
N LEU A 104 -6.44 9.74 12.29
CA LEU A 104 -5.05 9.31 12.39
C LEU A 104 -4.88 7.80 12.52
N SER A 105 -5.95 7.08 12.90
CA SER A 105 -5.97 5.63 12.92
C SER A 105 -6.24 5.11 11.52
N LYS A 106 -5.23 4.54 10.89
CA LYS A 106 -5.27 4.00 9.52
C LYS A 106 -5.03 2.51 9.54
N PHE A 107 -5.73 1.78 8.68
CA PHE A 107 -5.43 0.38 8.41
C PHE A 107 -4.06 0.29 7.72
N MET A 108 -3.15 -0.53 8.25
CA MET A 108 -1.78 -0.62 7.76
C MET A 108 -1.73 -1.10 6.31
N ASP A 109 -1.01 -0.39 5.47
CA ASP A 109 -0.71 -0.79 4.11
C ASP A 109 0.31 -1.94 4.13
N GLN A 110 -0.13 -3.13 3.76
CA GLN A 110 0.61 -4.38 3.89
C GLN A 110 0.72 -5.13 2.56
N VAL A 111 0.83 -4.41 1.46
CA VAL A 111 1.04 -5.01 0.13
C VAL A 111 2.37 -5.75 0.07
N ASN A 112 3.42 -5.10 0.56
CA ASN A 112 4.79 -5.62 0.60
C ASN A 112 5.54 -5.09 1.83
N PRO A 113 6.73 -5.61 2.17
CA PRO A 113 7.47 -5.19 3.35
C PRO A 113 7.82 -3.70 3.39
N ILE A 114 8.16 -3.11 2.25
CA ILE A 114 8.53 -1.68 2.19
C ILE A 114 7.33 -0.77 2.37
N ALA A 115 6.14 -1.17 1.93
CA ALA A 115 4.89 -0.45 2.18
C ALA A 115 4.58 -0.40 3.69
N GLU A 116 4.76 -1.52 4.37
CA GLU A 116 4.57 -1.64 5.82
C GLU A 116 5.58 -0.77 6.58
N LEU A 117 6.86 -0.83 6.22
CA LEU A 117 7.91 -0.02 6.82
C LEU A 117 7.66 1.48 6.62
N THR A 118 7.28 1.88 5.42
CA THR A 118 6.98 3.28 5.08
C THR A 118 5.77 3.80 5.84
N ASP A 119 4.73 2.98 5.99
CA ASP A 119 3.52 3.37 6.71
C ASP A 119 3.80 3.66 8.20
N LYS A 120 4.73 2.91 8.81
CA LYS A 120 5.19 3.14 10.18
C LYS A 120 6.04 4.41 10.34
N ARG A 121 6.64 4.93 9.27
CA ARG A 121 7.50 6.11 9.23
C ARG A 121 6.83 7.35 8.64
N ARG A 122 5.54 7.32 8.46
CA ARG A 122 4.77 8.40 7.81
C ARG A 122 4.36 9.47 8.80
N LEU A 123 4.50 10.73 8.38
CA LEU A 123 4.04 11.92 9.09
C LEU A 123 2.81 12.49 8.40
N SER A 124 1.79 12.85 9.17
CA SER A 124 0.58 13.52 8.67
C SER A 124 0.42 14.88 9.36
N SER A 125 0.21 15.92 8.57
CA SER A 125 -0.15 17.25 9.08
C SER A 125 -1.66 17.42 9.32
N LEU A 126 -2.45 16.40 8.94
CA LEU A 126 -3.91 16.40 9.03
C LEU A 126 -4.39 15.83 10.37
N GLY A 127 -5.65 16.06 10.69
CA GLY A 127 -6.33 15.43 11.82
C GLY A 127 -6.49 16.30 13.05
N PRO A 128 -6.93 15.73 14.19
CA PRO A 128 -7.15 16.49 15.42
C PRO A 128 -5.86 17.15 15.92
N GLY A 129 -5.91 18.46 16.12
CA GLY A 129 -4.75 19.28 16.50
C GLY A 129 -3.79 19.60 15.36
N GLY A 130 -4.13 19.23 14.13
CA GLY A 130 -3.43 19.56 12.89
C GLY A 130 -4.26 20.45 11.97
N LEU A 131 -3.93 20.43 10.68
CA LEU A 131 -4.58 21.22 9.63
C LEU A 131 -5.74 20.45 8.99
N SER A 132 -6.70 21.19 8.42
CA SER A 132 -7.64 20.65 7.44
C SER A 132 -7.13 20.92 6.02
N ARG A 133 -7.51 20.07 5.05
CA ARG A 133 -7.09 20.22 3.64
C ARG A 133 -7.41 21.60 3.09
N ASP A 134 -8.58 22.14 3.42
CA ASP A 134 -9.07 23.42 2.91
C ASP A 134 -8.34 24.63 3.49
N ARG A 135 -7.71 24.45 4.67
CA ARG A 135 -6.96 25.50 5.38
C ARG A 135 -5.45 25.42 5.15
N ALA A 136 -4.97 24.35 4.52
CA ALA A 136 -3.56 24.17 4.23
C ALA A 136 -3.18 24.96 2.96
N GLY A 137 -2.48 26.07 3.13
CA GLY A 137 -1.88 26.86 2.05
C GLY A 137 -0.70 26.17 1.37
N MET A 138 -0.11 26.85 0.38
CA MET A 138 1.09 26.37 -0.32
C MET A 138 2.30 26.29 0.61
N GLU A 139 2.45 27.22 1.52
CA GLU A 139 3.61 27.38 2.42
C GLU A 139 3.84 26.13 3.30
N VAL A 140 2.77 25.53 3.84
CA VAL A 140 2.85 24.30 4.66
C VAL A 140 3.23 23.08 3.83
N ARG A 141 2.95 23.10 2.53
CA ARG A 141 3.21 22.00 1.58
C ARG A 141 4.60 22.04 0.98
N ASP A 142 5.28 23.19 1.06
CA ASP A 142 6.61 23.38 0.52
C ASP A 142 7.68 22.64 1.35
N VAL A 143 8.81 22.39 0.73
CA VAL A 143 10.00 21.85 1.39
C VAL A 143 10.73 22.98 2.06
N ASN A 144 10.79 22.98 3.39
CA ASN A 144 11.55 23.94 4.18
C ASN A 144 13.02 23.54 4.29
N VAL A 145 13.94 24.48 4.45
CA VAL A 145 15.37 24.22 4.64
C VAL A 145 15.66 23.31 5.85
N SER A 146 14.84 23.40 6.90
CA SER A 146 14.93 22.55 8.09
C SER A 146 14.57 21.08 7.85
N HIS A 147 13.98 20.75 6.71
CA HIS A 147 13.63 19.36 6.32
C HIS A 147 14.87 18.52 6.00
N TYR A 148 16.01 19.14 5.73
CA TYR A 148 17.24 18.43 5.39
C TYR A 148 17.60 17.36 6.43
N GLY A 149 17.75 16.12 5.96
CA GLY A 149 18.06 14.98 6.81
C GLY A 149 16.96 14.55 7.80
N ARG A 150 15.80 15.23 7.83
CA ARG A 150 14.68 14.96 8.76
C ARG A 150 13.44 14.46 8.05
N ILE A 151 13.04 15.12 6.97
CA ILE A 151 11.87 14.77 6.17
C ILE A 151 12.31 14.59 4.72
N CYS A 152 11.92 13.49 4.10
CA CYS A 152 12.21 13.25 2.68
C CYS A 152 11.52 14.30 1.79
N PRO A 153 12.26 14.97 0.90
CA PRO A 153 11.67 15.98 0.02
C PRO A 153 10.93 15.39 -1.18
N ILE A 154 11.11 14.10 -1.45
CA ILE A 154 10.63 13.42 -2.66
C ILE A 154 9.39 12.58 -2.35
N GLU A 155 9.40 11.78 -1.29
CA GLU A 155 8.29 10.87 -0.98
C GLU A 155 7.10 11.62 -0.39
N SER A 156 6.07 11.81 -1.20
CA SER A 156 4.79 12.43 -0.83
C SER A 156 3.69 11.88 -1.74
N PRO A 157 2.42 11.86 -1.31
CA PRO A 157 1.32 11.50 -2.20
C PRO A 157 1.17 12.50 -3.35
N GLU A 158 0.67 12.03 -4.48
CA GLU A 158 0.20 12.88 -5.58
C GLU A 158 -1.24 13.34 -5.30
N GLY A 159 -1.57 14.59 -5.61
CA GLY A 159 -2.93 15.12 -5.51
C GLY A 159 -3.15 16.03 -4.30
N ALA A 160 -4.35 16.00 -3.73
CA ALA A 160 -4.80 16.95 -2.70
C ALA A 160 -3.97 16.93 -1.39
N ASN A 161 -3.31 15.84 -1.08
CA ASN A 161 -2.52 15.66 0.14
C ASN A 161 -1.02 15.91 -0.07
N ILE A 162 -0.59 16.42 -1.21
CA ILE A 162 0.83 16.69 -1.47
C ILE A 162 1.40 17.64 -0.42
N GLY A 163 2.56 17.32 0.13
CA GLY A 163 3.23 18.10 1.16
C GLY A 163 2.61 18.02 2.57
N LEU A 164 1.37 17.54 2.70
CA LEU A 164 0.70 17.36 4.01
C LEU A 164 0.99 16.00 4.62
N ILE A 165 1.26 15.01 3.79
CA ILE A 165 1.67 13.68 4.22
C ILE A 165 3.10 13.49 3.70
N THR A 166 4.03 13.25 4.61
CA THR A 166 5.46 13.13 4.32
C THR A 166 6.04 11.89 5.01
N SER A 167 7.26 11.54 4.68
CA SER A 167 7.98 10.43 5.32
C SER A 167 9.24 10.92 6.00
N ILE A 168 9.56 10.30 7.14
CA ILE A 168 10.80 10.58 7.86
C ILE A 168 12.01 10.12 7.02
N ALA A 169 13.07 10.91 6.98
CA ALA A 169 14.31 10.55 6.32
C ALA A 169 14.97 9.31 6.98
N SER A 170 15.82 8.62 6.24
CA SER A 170 16.35 7.30 6.60
C SER A 170 17.03 7.25 7.97
N TYR A 171 17.81 8.26 8.34
CA TYR A 171 18.57 8.31 9.61
C TYR A 171 17.94 9.20 10.68
N ALA A 172 16.86 9.89 10.39
CA ALA A 172 16.21 10.79 11.34
C ALA A 172 15.56 10.04 12.51
N LYS A 173 15.61 10.68 13.68
CA LYS A 173 14.96 10.21 14.92
C LYS A 173 14.11 11.31 15.54
N VAL A 174 13.19 10.93 16.39
CA VAL A 174 12.37 11.87 17.18
C VAL A 174 12.91 11.88 18.61
N ASN A 175 13.12 13.08 19.18
CA ASN A 175 13.57 13.24 20.56
C ASN A 175 12.40 13.07 21.56
N GLU A 176 12.69 13.15 22.86
CA GLU A 176 11.69 13.02 23.93
C GLU A 176 10.59 14.09 23.88
N TYR A 177 10.87 15.24 23.27
CA TYR A 177 9.94 16.37 23.13
C TYR A 177 9.13 16.34 21.84
N GLY A 178 9.45 15.43 20.91
CA GLY A 178 8.78 15.27 19.64
C GLY A 178 9.45 16.00 18.46
N PHE A 179 10.64 16.57 18.63
CA PHE A 179 11.37 17.21 17.53
C PHE A 179 12.20 16.20 16.73
N LEU A 180 12.24 16.40 15.43
CA LEU A 180 13.05 15.58 14.53
C LEU A 180 14.52 15.97 14.65
N MET A 181 15.39 14.98 14.80
CA MET A 181 16.84 15.10 14.83
C MET A 181 17.47 14.32 13.70
N THR A 182 18.60 14.81 13.20
CA THR A 182 19.42 14.14 12.20
C THR A 182 20.84 13.95 12.71
N PRO A 183 21.53 12.83 12.36
CA PRO A 183 22.88 12.57 12.84
C PRO A 183 23.92 13.32 12.03
N TYR A 184 24.97 13.78 12.70
CA TYR A 184 26.16 14.39 12.12
C TYR A 184 27.41 13.85 12.78
N ARG A 185 28.51 13.74 12.03
CA ARG A 185 29.84 13.41 12.54
C ARG A 185 30.55 14.69 12.93
N LYS A 186 31.11 14.72 14.14
CA LYS A 186 31.83 15.89 14.66
C LYS A 186 33.20 16.02 14.03
N VAL A 187 33.58 17.24 13.68
CA VAL A 187 34.91 17.60 13.18
C VAL A 187 35.67 18.37 14.28
N VAL A 188 36.91 17.96 14.55
CA VAL A 188 37.79 18.60 15.49
C VAL A 188 39.13 18.81 14.80
N ASP A 189 39.61 20.08 14.72
CA ASP A 189 40.88 20.44 14.09
C ASP A 189 41.08 19.87 12.68
N CYS A 190 40.05 19.97 11.84
CA CYS A 190 39.99 19.41 10.48
C CYS A 190 40.03 17.88 10.40
N HIS A 191 39.89 17.17 11.52
CA HIS A 191 39.79 15.71 11.58
C HIS A 191 38.37 15.29 11.88
N VAL A 192 37.82 14.40 11.06
CA VAL A 192 36.47 13.84 11.22
C VAL A 192 36.52 12.72 12.25
N THR A 193 35.82 12.92 13.36
CA THR A 193 35.77 11.92 14.44
C THR A 193 34.68 10.86 14.20
N ASP A 194 34.75 9.76 14.93
CA ASP A 194 33.68 8.73 14.91
C ASP A 194 32.53 9.08 15.88
N GLU A 195 32.59 10.24 16.54
CA GLU A 195 31.52 10.74 17.41
C GLU A 195 30.34 11.22 16.54
N VAL A 196 29.18 10.57 16.69
CA VAL A 196 27.94 10.93 16.00
C VAL A 196 27.00 11.62 16.98
N LEU A 197 26.63 12.85 16.65
CA LEU A 197 25.68 13.66 17.43
C LEU A 197 24.38 13.85 16.64
N TYR A 198 23.25 13.73 17.33
CA TYR A 198 21.93 14.02 16.77
C TYR A 198 21.55 15.45 17.13
N LEU A 199 21.38 16.30 16.11
CA LEU A 199 21.00 17.70 16.27
C LEU A 199 19.57 17.96 15.85
N THR A 200 18.87 18.80 16.60
CA THR A 200 17.58 19.36 16.20
C THR A 200 17.77 20.47 15.17
N ALA A 201 16.69 20.90 14.52
CA ALA A 201 16.77 21.98 13.52
C ALA A 201 17.21 23.31 14.09
N ASP A 202 16.93 23.59 15.36
CA ASP A 202 17.34 24.79 16.08
C ASP A 202 18.85 24.78 16.39
N GLU A 203 19.35 23.68 16.94
CA GLU A 203 20.77 23.49 17.25
C GLU A 203 21.65 23.52 15.99
N GLU A 204 21.14 23.01 14.86
CA GLU A 204 21.85 22.96 13.58
C GLU A 204 22.18 24.38 13.04
N SER A 205 21.32 25.35 13.30
CA SER A 205 21.43 26.70 12.75
C SER A 205 22.71 27.44 13.16
N ASP A 206 23.34 27.02 14.25
CA ASP A 206 24.55 27.67 14.81
C ASP A 206 25.88 27.10 14.28
N TYR A 207 25.83 26.00 13.49
CA TYR A 207 27.02 25.27 13.07
C TYR A 207 27.24 25.26 11.57
N TYR A 208 28.53 25.24 11.16
CA TYR A 208 28.91 24.97 9.78
C TYR A 208 28.94 23.46 9.52
N ILE A 209 28.05 23.01 8.68
CA ILE A 209 27.88 21.58 8.38
C ILE A 209 28.16 21.31 6.91
N SER A 210 29.11 20.42 6.63
CA SER A 210 29.46 20.04 5.26
C SER A 210 28.85 18.72 4.84
N GLN A 211 28.91 18.45 3.53
CA GLN A 211 28.38 17.21 2.93
C GLN A 211 29.32 16.02 3.19
N ALA A 212 28.77 14.80 3.16
CA ALA A 212 29.55 13.58 3.36
C ALA A 212 30.55 13.28 2.21
N THR A 213 30.32 13.85 1.03
CA THR A 213 31.15 13.63 -0.18
C THR A 213 32.39 14.52 -0.28
N ILE A 214 32.68 15.28 0.77
CA ILE A 214 33.87 16.14 0.84
C ILE A 214 35.14 15.30 0.74
N GLY A 215 36.20 15.84 0.11
CA GLY A 215 37.51 15.20 0.03
C GLY A 215 38.13 14.93 1.40
N MET A 216 38.37 13.66 1.69
CA MET A 216 39.02 13.18 2.90
C MET A 216 40.22 12.31 2.55
N ASP A 217 41.28 12.35 3.35
CA ASP A 217 42.40 11.43 3.25
C ASP A 217 42.12 10.09 4.00
N GLU A 218 43.04 9.13 3.87
CA GLU A 218 42.93 7.81 4.56
C GLU A 218 42.84 7.93 6.11
N ASN A 219 43.23 9.07 6.65
CA ASN A 219 43.23 9.36 8.11
C ASN A 219 42.04 10.22 8.53
N ASN A 220 40.99 10.32 7.69
CA ASN A 220 39.80 11.13 7.94
C ASN A 220 40.06 12.63 8.12
N ASN A 221 41.14 13.19 7.53
CA ASN A 221 41.38 14.62 7.54
C ASN A 221 40.84 15.27 6.27
N LEU A 222 40.31 16.50 6.39
CA LEU A 222 39.82 17.26 5.26
C LEU A 222 40.96 17.72 4.36
N THR A 223 40.91 17.36 3.06
CA THR A 223 41.96 17.68 2.09
C THR A 223 41.77 19.06 1.49
N ASP A 224 40.54 19.47 1.21
CA ASP A 224 40.22 20.70 0.51
C ASP A 224 40.41 21.92 1.43
N LYS A 225 40.99 23.00 0.89
CA LYS A 225 41.24 24.25 1.66
C LYS A 225 39.95 25.03 1.91
N GLU A 226 39.07 25.05 0.94
CA GLU A 226 37.75 25.69 0.96
C GLU A 226 36.67 24.64 0.68
N VAL A 227 35.62 24.67 1.46
CA VAL A 227 34.59 23.68 1.50
C VAL A 227 33.20 24.32 1.47
N VAL A 228 32.28 23.74 0.76
CA VAL A 228 30.89 24.14 0.82
C VAL A 228 30.27 23.62 2.11
N ALA A 229 29.77 24.53 2.93
CA ALA A 229 29.05 24.18 4.15
C ALA A 229 27.70 24.89 4.20
N ARG A 230 26.77 24.31 4.94
CA ARG A 230 25.49 24.94 5.26
C ARG A 230 25.58 25.67 6.57
N LEU A 231 25.03 26.87 6.61
CA LEU A 231 24.83 27.66 7.82
C LEU A 231 23.42 28.24 7.77
N ASN A 232 22.59 27.96 8.74
CA ASN A 232 21.18 28.42 8.79
C ASN A 232 20.39 28.23 7.47
N GLY A 233 20.61 27.09 6.80
CA GLY A 233 19.97 26.76 5.54
C GLY A 233 20.54 27.37 4.26
N GLU A 234 21.56 28.24 4.37
CA GLU A 234 22.28 28.82 3.23
C GLU A 234 23.60 28.08 2.97
N ASN A 235 23.93 27.90 1.70
CA ASN A 235 25.23 27.34 1.30
C ASN A 235 26.27 28.41 1.25
N VAL A 236 27.33 28.27 2.05
CA VAL A 236 28.45 29.19 2.14
C VAL A 236 29.76 28.45 1.88
N ILE A 237 30.71 29.11 1.23
CA ILE A 237 32.06 28.56 1.05
C ILE A 237 32.89 29.03 2.24
N VAL A 238 33.40 28.07 3.01
CA VAL A 238 34.18 28.34 4.24
C VAL A 238 35.51 27.60 4.20
N LYS A 239 36.46 28.07 5.00
CA LYS A 239 37.71 27.36 5.23
C LYS A 239 37.46 26.10 6.04
N LYS A 240 38.22 25.05 5.78
CA LYS A 240 38.07 23.75 6.46
C LYS A 240 38.16 23.81 7.98
N GLU A 241 38.89 24.81 8.54
CA GLU A 241 39.03 25.01 9.98
C GLU A 241 37.73 25.46 10.68
N LEU A 242 36.75 25.96 9.90
CA LEU A 242 35.47 26.44 10.43
C LEU A 242 34.38 25.35 10.41
N VAL A 243 34.62 24.23 9.74
CA VAL A 243 33.63 23.13 9.66
C VAL A 243 33.51 22.46 11.03
N ASN A 244 32.30 22.44 11.58
CA ASN A 244 31.99 21.84 12.87
C ASN A 244 31.50 20.39 12.74
N PHE A 245 30.71 20.12 11.72
CA PHE A 245 30.09 18.80 11.49
C PHE A 245 30.09 18.43 10.01
N ILE A 246 29.96 17.13 9.76
CA ILE A 246 29.80 16.56 8.43
C ILE A 246 28.62 15.58 8.44
N ASP A 247 27.88 15.51 7.34
CA ASP A 247 26.82 14.51 7.14
C ASP A 247 27.36 13.08 7.29
N VAL A 248 26.57 12.17 7.84
CA VAL A 248 26.97 10.77 8.05
C VAL A 248 27.03 10.02 6.72
N ALA A 249 26.02 10.22 5.87
CA ALA A 249 25.92 9.59 4.57
C ALA A 249 25.15 10.50 3.60
N PRO A 250 25.44 10.45 2.28
CA PRO A 250 24.69 11.24 1.30
C PRO A 250 23.20 10.88 1.24
N SER A 251 22.85 9.62 1.50
CA SER A 251 21.48 9.11 1.50
C SER A 251 20.63 9.53 2.69
N GLN A 252 21.20 10.23 3.69
CA GLN A 252 20.43 10.65 4.87
C GLN A 252 19.31 11.66 4.58
N VAL A 253 19.34 12.30 3.41
CA VAL A 253 18.35 13.32 3.00
C VAL A 253 17.02 12.70 2.60
N VAL A 254 17.02 11.47 2.10
CA VAL A 254 15.86 10.80 1.51
C VAL A 254 15.29 9.70 2.42
N SER A 255 14.03 9.31 2.17
CA SER A 255 13.38 8.20 2.86
C SER A 255 13.97 6.85 2.42
N ILE A 256 13.60 5.77 3.12
CA ILE A 256 14.06 4.42 2.82
C ILE A 256 13.59 3.98 1.42
N THR A 257 12.34 4.25 1.07
CA THR A 257 11.78 3.88 -0.25
C THR A 257 12.50 4.62 -1.38
N THR A 258 12.75 5.90 -1.20
CA THR A 258 13.48 6.72 -2.17
C THR A 258 14.95 6.29 -2.29
N SER A 259 15.58 5.90 -1.19
CA SER A 259 16.97 5.41 -1.20
C SER A 259 17.13 4.03 -1.86
N CYS A 260 16.05 3.32 -2.16
CA CYS A 260 16.07 2.09 -2.98
C CYS A 260 16.09 2.36 -4.49
N ILE A 261 16.03 3.61 -4.95
CA ILE A 261 16.08 3.97 -6.38
C ILE A 261 17.55 4.17 -6.78
N PRO A 262 18.13 3.31 -7.63
CA PRO A 262 19.49 3.53 -8.13
C PRO A 262 19.51 4.72 -9.08
N PHE A 263 20.62 5.45 -9.13
CA PHE A 263 20.79 6.65 -9.98
C PHE A 263 19.71 7.72 -9.78
N LEU A 264 19.25 7.91 -8.56
CA LEU A 264 18.22 8.89 -8.20
C LEU A 264 18.62 10.32 -8.61
N ASP A 265 19.90 10.66 -8.52
CA ASP A 265 20.49 11.94 -8.89
C ASP A 265 20.37 12.28 -10.38
N HIS A 266 20.13 11.28 -11.23
CA HIS A 266 19.88 11.41 -12.66
C HIS A 266 18.39 11.46 -13.04
N ASP A 267 17.50 11.37 -12.08
CA ASP A 267 16.04 11.41 -12.27
C ASP A 267 15.45 12.75 -11.82
N ASP A 268 14.46 13.23 -12.56
CA ASP A 268 13.66 14.38 -12.13
C ASP A 268 12.88 14.06 -10.85
N ALA A 269 12.74 15.05 -9.97
CA ALA A 269 12.08 14.87 -8.67
C ALA A 269 10.64 14.36 -8.79
N HIS A 270 9.88 14.81 -9.79
CA HIS A 270 8.51 14.35 -10.02
C HIS A 270 8.47 12.84 -10.35
N ARG A 271 9.44 12.38 -11.15
CA ARG A 271 9.53 10.95 -11.51
C ARG A 271 10.06 10.10 -10.36
N ALA A 272 11.00 10.61 -9.59
CA ALA A 272 11.44 9.96 -8.36
C ALA A 272 10.32 9.80 -7.33
N LEU A 273 9.43 10.80 -7.19
CA LEU A 273 8.22 10.72 -6.36
C LEU A 273 7.30 9.58 -6.84
N MET A 274 7.04 9.52 -8.14
CA MET A 274 6.23 8.43 -8.71
C MET A 274 6.89 7.06 -8.50
N GLY A 275 8.19 6.94 -8.73
CA GLY A 275 8.95 5.71 -8.51
C GLY A 275 8.94 5.24 -7.06
N SER A 276 9.14 6.15 -6.12
CA SER A 276 9.04 5.89 -4.69
C SER A 276 7.65 5.38 -4.30
N ASN A 277 6.60 6.05 -4.76
CA ASN A 277 5.21 5.65 -4.48
C ASN A 277 4.85 4.29 -5.11
N MET A 278 5.34 4.00 -6.33
CA MET A 278 5.04 2.74 -7.01
C MET A 278 5.76 1.54 -6.40
N GLN A 279 6.95 1.68 -5.82
CA GLN A 279 7.61 0.61 -5.07
C GLN A 279 6.74 0.09 -3.91
N ARG A 280 5.96 0.94 -3.26
CA ARG A 280 5.02 0.54 -2.21
C ARG A 280 3.82 -0.26 -2.72
N GLN A 281 3.53 -0.20 -4.01
CA GLN A 281 2.43 -0.92 -4.67
C GLN A 281 2.87 -2.23 -5.33
N ALA A 282 4.13 -2.62 -5.17
CA ALA A 282 4.68 -3.83 -5.76
C ALA A 282 4.01 -5.09 -5.17
N VAL A 283 3.48 -5.95 -6.04
CA VAL A 283 2.86 -7.21 -5.62
C VAL A 283 3.94 -8.25 -5.31
N PRO A 284 3.84 -8.99 -4.21
CA PRO A 284 4.72 -10.12 -3.94
C PRO A 284 4.57 -11.19 -5.01
N LEU A 285 5.69 -11.61 -5.60
CA LEU A 285 5.72 -12.63 -6.63
C LEU A 285 5.96 -14.01 -6.01
N LEU A 286 5.54 -15.05 -6.72
CA LEU A 286 5.74 -16.44 -6.31
C LEU A 286 7.22 -16.77 -6.10
N GLN A 287 8.07 -16.27 -6.97
CA GLN A 287 9.52 -16.35 -6.86
C GLN A 287 10.10 -14.94 -6.86
N SER A 288 10.63 -14.52 -5.75
CA SER A 288 11.28 -13.22 -5.62
C SER A 288 12.70 -13.26 -6.20
N GLU A 289 13.19 -12.15 -6.74
CA GLU A 289 14.54 -11.99 -7.25
C GLU A 289 15.11 -10.64 -6.82
N ALA A 290 16.30 -10.65 -6.22
CA ALA A 290 16.99 -9.42 -5.86
C ALA A 290 17.45 -8.66 -7.12
N PRO A 291 17.46 -7.31 -7.13
CA PRO A 291 17.91 -6.53 -8.27
C PRO A 291 19.41 -6.71 -8.50
N PHE A 292 19.84 -6.84 -9.76
CA PHE A 292 21.27 -6.85 -10.11
C PHE A 292 21.93 -5.50 -9.81
N VAL A 293 21.19 -4.42 -10.04
CA VAL A 293 21.61 -3.06 -9.70
C VAL A 293 20.77 -2.58 -8.52
N GLY A 294 21.37 -2.59 -7.34
CA GLY A 294 20.77 -2.14 -6.10
C GLY A 294 21.47 -0.90 -5.54
N THR A 295 21.04 -0.43 -4.38
CA THR A 295 21.62 0.72 -3.66
C THR A 295 22.32 0.33 -2.37
N GLY A 296 22.25 -0.94 -1.95
CA GLY A 296 22.79 -1.43 -0.68
C GLY A 296 21.84 -1.24 0.52
N VAL A 297 20.75 -0.51 0.37
CA VAL A 297 19.74 -0.28 1.41
C VAL A 297 18.75 -1.45 1.50
N GLU A 298 18.62 -2.24 0.46
CA GLU A 298 17.65 -3.33 0.33
C GLU A 298 17.77 -4.36 1.45
N TYR A 299 18.99 -4.70 1.85
CA TYR A 299 19.23 -5.65 2.95
C TYR A 299 18.72 -5.10 4.28
N ILE A 300 19.03 -3.83 4.58
CA ILE A 300 18.61 -3.17 5.81
C ILE A 300 17.09 -3.01 5.83
N ALA A 301 16.49 -2.60 4.72
CA ALA A 301 15.05 -2.45 4.58
C ALA A 301 14.31 -3.78 4.80
N ALA A 302 14.78 -4.88 4.23
CA ALA A 302 14.19 -6.19 4.40
C ALA A 302 14.27 -6.66 5.86
N ARG A 303 15.41 -6.50 6.50
CA ARG A 303 15.62 -6.88 7.91
C ARG A 303 14.76 -6.04 8.86
N ASP A 304 14.75 -4.72 8.69
CA ASP A 304 14.11 -3.80 9.62
C ASP A 304 12.59 -3.69 9.40
N SER A 305 12.07 -4.14 8.26
CA SER A 305 10.62 -4.26 8.01
C SER A 305 9.94 -5.32 8.88
N GLY A 306 10.72 -6.27 9.42
CA GLY A 306 10.21 -7.39 10.21
C GLY A 306 9.59 -8.51 9.37
N SER A 307 9.67 -8.45 8.04
CA SER A 307 9.20 -9.52 7.15
C SER A 307 10.15 -10.70 7.08
N THR A 308 11.43 -10.50 7.39
CA THR A 308 12.43 -11.57 7.50
C THR A 308 12.59 -12.03 8.94
N ILE A 309 12.85 -13.31 9.16
CA ILE A 309 13.14 -13.84 10.49
C ILE A 309 14.63 -13.80 10.73
N VAL A 310 15.01 -13.12 11.81
CA VAL A 310 16.40 -12.83 12.16
C VAL A 310 16.80 -13.54 13.44
N ALA A 311 18.02 -14.06 13.50
CA ALA A 311 18.56 -14.74 14.68
C ALA A 311 18.71 -13.77 15.88
N LYS A 312 18.17 -14.13 17.03
CA LYS A 312 18.27 -13.34 18.28
C LYS A 312 19.62 -13.49 18.97
N ALA A 313 20.28 -14.64 18.78
CA ALA A 313 21.56 -14.97 19.38
C ALA A 313 22.36 -15.92 18.47
N ASP A 314 23.66 -16.02 18.73
CA ASP A 314 24.54 -16.97 18.05
C ASP A 314 24.15 -18.42 18.41
N GLY A 315 24.20 -19.31 17.43
CA GLY A 315 23.87 -20.72 17.68
C GLY A 315 24.06 -21.61 16.46
N VAL A 316 23.59 -22.85 16.60
CA VAL A 316 23.60 -23.86 15.54
C VAL A 316 22.16 -24.30 15.26
N VAL A 317 21.77 -24.37 14.00
CA VAL A 317 20.45 -24.83 13.58
C VAL A 317 20.31 -26.32 13.88
N GLU A 318 19.45 -26.65 14.83
CA GLU A 318 19.13 -28.04 15.20
C GLU A 318 18.05 -28.63 14.29
N TYR A 319 17.09 -27.83 13.91
CA TYR A 319 15.95 -28.22 13.08
C TYR A 319 15.47 -27.06 12.23
N ALA A 320 15.15 -27.31 10.98
CA ALA A 320 14.53 -26.34 10.07
C ALA A 320 13.53 -27.05 9.15
N ASP A 321 12.29 -26.58 9.15
CA ASP A 321 11.24 -26.97 8.22
C ASP A 321 10.41 -25.73 7.78
N SER A 322 9.36 -25.93 7.00
CA SER A 322 8.50 -24.85 6.54
C SER A 322 7.65 -24.17 7.65
N LYS A 323 7.57 -24.77 8.85
CA LYS A 323 6.72 -24.24 9.94
C LYS A 323 7.54 -23.66 11.09
N LYS A 324 8.76 -24.15 11.30
CA LYS A 324 9.60 -23.68 12.41
C LYS A 324 11.07 -23.89 12.18
N ILE A 325 11.88 -23.02 12.75
CA ILE A 325 13.33 -23.17 12.87
C ILE A 325 13.69 -23.23 14.34
N VAL A 326 14.54 -24.17 14.74
CA VAL A 326 15.04 -24.31 16.10
C VAL A 326 16.54 -24.12 16.10
N ILE A 327 17.02 -23.15 16.86
CA ILE A 327 18.43 -22.84 17.04
C ILE A 327 18.84 -23.20 18.46
N LYS A 328 19.91 -23.96 18.58
CA LYS A 328 20.53 -24.30 19.86
C LYS A 328 21.61 -23.27 20.18
N ASN A 329 21.39 -22.48 21.22
CA ASN A 329 22.35 -21.52 21.77
C ASN A 329 23.13 -22.12 22.93
N ALA A 330 24.08 -21.36 23.44
CA ALA A 330 24.89 -21.78 24.59
C ALA A 330 24.07 -22.00 25.90
N LYS A 331 22.90 -21.32 26.02
CA LYS A 331 22.09 -21.34 27.24
C LYS A 331 20.72 -22.01 27.07
N ASP A 332 20.11 -21.92 25.88
CA ASP A 332 18.71 -22.35 25.65
C ASP A 332 18.48 -22.69 24.17
N LYS A 333 17.26 -23.08 23.83
CA LYS A 333 16.80 -23.29 22.45
C LYS A 333 15.82 -22.18 22.05
N ASP A 334 16.16 -21.46 21.00
CA ASP A 334 15.24 -20.49 20.39
C ASP A 334 14.40 -21.18 19.31
N VAL A 335 13.09 -21.00 19.39
CA VAL A 335 12.13 -21.53 18.42
C VAL A 335 11.52 -20.36 17.65
N TYR A 336 11.65 -20.39 16.34
CA TYR A 336 11.05 -19.40 15.41
C TYR A 336 9.94 -20.09 14.63
N TYR A 337 8.74 -19.54 14.69
CA TYR A 337 7.60 -20.01 13.91
C TYR A 337 7.55 -19.25 12.58
N LEU A 338 7.21 -19.95 11.51
CA LEU A 338 7.11 -19.42 10.16
C LEU A 338 5.64 -19.32 9.73
N ASP A 339 5.26 -18.18 9.18
CA ASP A 339 3.94 -17.99 8.60
C ASP A 339 3.90 -18.63 7.20
N ASN A 340 2.84 -19.36 6.91
CA ASN A 340 2.69 -20.04 5.63
C ASN A 340 1.37 -19.64 4.97
N PHE A 341 1.47 -18.97 3.84
CA PHE A 341 0.32 -18.58 3.01
C PHE A 341 -0.78 -17.86 3.81
N GLU A 342 -0.40 -16.91 4.64
CA GLU A 342 -1.36 -16.07 5.36
C GLU A 342 -1.80 -14.87 4.52
N ARG A 343 -3.03 -14.41 4.78
CA ARG A 343 -3.59 -13.25 4.11
C ARG A 343 -3.08 -11.96 4.75
N SER A 344 -2.53 -11.06 3.94
CA SER A 344 -2.23 -9.69 4.37
C SER A 344 -3.48 -8.80 4.36
N ASN A 345 -3.39 -7.60 4.91
CA ASN A 345 -4.46 -6.59 4.86
C ASN A 345 -4.86 -6.20 3.42
N ALA A 346 -3.93 -6.28 2.48
CA ALA A 346 -4.12 -5.97 1.07
C ALA A 346 -4.39 -7.21 0.20
N GLU A 347 -4.78 -8.33 0.81
CA GLU A 347 -5.10 -9.60 0.12
C GLU A 347 -3.91 -10.27 -0.57
N THR A 348 -2.71 -9.81 -0.30
CA THR A 348 -1.48 -10.45 -0.74
C THR A 348 -1.10 -11.64 0.15
N CYS A 349 -0.25 -12.51 -0.35
CA CYS A 349 0.19 -13.71 0.38
C CYS A 349 1.42 -13.40 1.23
N LEU A 350 1.33 -13.69 2.52
CA LEU A 350 2.46 -13.67 3.44
C LEU A 350 2.99 -15.10 3.58
N ASN A 351 4.26 -15.30 3.28
CA ASN A 351 4.89 -16.61 3.34
C ASN A 351 6.35 -16.48 3.73
N HIS A 352 6.83 -17.35 4.64
CA HIS A 352 8.23 -17.46 5.02
C HIS A 352 8.86 -18.70 4.39
N SER A 353 10.08 -18.54 3.90
CA SER A 353 10.89 -19.62 3.33
C SER A 353 12.24 -19.71 4.06
N PRO A 354 12.55 -20.82 4.72
CA PRO A 354 13.83 -20.95 5.43
C PRO A 354 15.02 -20.94 4.45
N ILE A 355 16.04 -20.16 4.77
CA ILE A 355 17.31 -20.10 4.02
C ILE A 355 18.31 -21.09 4.61
N VAL A 356 18.26 -21.27 5.95
CA VAL A 356 19.21 -22.07 6.71
C VAL A 356 18.84 -23.55 6.71
N LYS A 357 19.87 -24.39 6.82
CA LYS A 357 19.74 -25.85 6.90
C LYS A 357 20.18 -26.35 8.26
N LYS A 358 19.76 -27.56 8.63
CA LYS A 358 20.21 -28.23 9.85
C LYS A 358 21.73 -28.36 9.87
N GLY A 359 22.36 -27.87 10.94
CA GLY A 359 23.81 -27.90 11.16
C GLY A 359 24.51 -26.58 10.83
N ASP A 360 23.84 -25.62 10.21
CA ASP A 360 24.44 -24.33 9.92
C ASP A 360 24.71 -23.54 11.20
N LYS A 361 25.82 -22.84 11.23
CA LYS A 361 26.17 -21.89 12.29
C LYS A 361 25.59 -20.53 11.90
N VAL A 362 24.87 -19.91 12.81
CA VAL A 362 24.23 -18.61 12.61
C VAL A 362 24.69 -17.62 13.67
N HIS A 363 24.84 -16.37 13.27
CA HIS A 363 25.20 -15.26 14.14
C HIS A 363 23.98 -14.39 14.46
N ARG A 364 24.06 -13.69 15.58
CA ARG A 364 23.03 -12.72 15.96
C ARG A 364 22.85 -11.67 14.86
N GLY A 365 21.61 -11.45 14.41
CA GLY A 365 21.30 -10.50 13.35
C GLY A 365 21.32 -11.11 11.95
N GLU A 366 21.68 -12.38 11.79
CA GLU A 366 21.64 -13.09 10.51
C GLU A 366 20.22 -13.51 10.14
N VAL A 367 19.87 -13.42 8.87
CA VAL A 367 18.54 -13.79 8.36
C VAL A 367 18.43 -15.31 8.27
N LEU A 368 17.41 -15.86 8.92
CA LEU A 368 17.12 -17.30 8.99
C LEU A 368 16.12 -17.75 7.94
N ALA A 369 15.14 -16.90 7.66
CA ALA A 369 14.11 -17.17 6.68
C ALA A 369 13.77 -15.90 5.90
N ASP A 370 13.64 -16.05 4.58
CA ASP A 370 13.10 -15.01 3.71
C ASP A 370 11.60 -14.89 3.94
N GLY A 371 11.14 -13.65 3.96
CA GLY A 371 9.72 -13.34 3.98
C GLY A 371 9.16 -13.04 2.59
N THR A 372 8.02 -12.41 2.59
CA THR A 372 7.36 -11.93 1.36
C THR A 372 8.23 -10.89 0.67
N SER A 373 8.36 -10.96 -0.66
CA SER A 373 9.17 -10.03 -1.47
C SER A 373 10.61 -9.86 -0.97
N THR A 374 11.23 -10.93 -0.50
CA THR A 374 12.63 -10.95 -0.10
C THR A 374 13.35 -12.13 -0.74
N ASN A 375 14.64 -11.94 -1.02
CA ASN A 375 15.50 -12.99 -1.57
C ASN A 375 16.87 -12.91 -0.88
N LYS A 376 17.27 -13.99 -0.21
CA LYS A 376 18.53 -14.08 0.55
C LYS A 376 18.74 -12.91 1.52
N GLY A 377 17.66 -12.45 2.15
CA GLY A 377 17.67 -11.34 3.09
C GLY A 377 17.65 -9.94 2.46
N GLU A 378 17.60 -9.83 1.15
CA GLU A 378 17.45 -8.56 0.43
C GLU A 378 16.04 -8.34 -0.06
N LEU A 379 15.61 -7.08 -0.13
CA LEU A 379 14.31 -6.69 -0.66
C LEU A 379 14.24 -7.01 -2.16
N ALA A 380 13.22 -7.75 -2.56
CA ALA A 380 13.00 -8.23 -3.92
C ALA A 380 11.56 -7.93 -4.37
N LEU A 381 11.33 -6.71 -4.87
CA LEU A 381 9.99 -6.23 -5.25
C LEU A 381 9.58 -6.65 -6.67
N GLY A 382 10.50 -7.08 -7.51
CA GLY A 382 10.25 -7.39 -8.92
C GLY A 382 11.22 -8.42 -9.48
N LYS A 383 11.49 -8.31 -10.78
CA LYS A 383 12.35 -9.20 -11.55
C LYS A 383 13.31 -8.44 -12.45
N ASN A 384 14.49 -9.00 -12.65
CA ASN A 384 15.47 -8.50 -13.63
C ASN A 384 15.10 -8.99 -15.03
N MET A 385 14.69 -8.07 -15.91
CA MET A 385 14.21 -8.38 -17.26
C MET A 385 15.14 -7.82 -18.32
N THR A 386 15.31 -8.57 -19.40
CA THR A 386 16.00 -8.07 -20.60
C THR A 386 15.03 -7.16 -21.35
N VAL A 387 15.36 -5.86 -21.39
CA VAL A 387 14.51 -4.80 -21.97
C VAL A 387 15.16 -4.20 -23.18
N ALA A 388 14.38 -3.99 -24.25
CA ALA A 388 14.77 -3.22 -25.43
C ALA A 388 13.95 -1.94 -25.52
N PHE A 389 14.63 -0.81 -25.75
CA PHE A 389 13.98 0.47 -26.01
C PHE A 389 13.83 0.70 -27.51
N MET A 390 12.68 0.36 -28.05
CA MET A 390 12.35 0.57 -29.45
C MET A 390 10.85 0.74 -29.66
N THR A 391 10.47 1.45 -30.70
CA THR A 391 9.06 1.45 -31.16
C THR A 391 8.76 0.11 -31.81
N PHE A 392 7.62 -0.50 -31.48
CA PHE A 392 7.26 -1.82 -31.96
C PHE A 392 5.85 -1.83 -32.58
N ASN A 393 5.75 -1.57 -33.85
CA ASN A 393 4.50 -1.60 -34.64
C ASN A 393 3.32 -0.84 -34.03
N GLY A 394 3.58 0.17 -33.19
CA GLY A 394 2.55 0.92 -32.47
C GLY A 394 1.99 0.24 -31.23
N TYR A 395 2.35 -1.00 -30.93
CA TYR A 395 1.84 -1.73 -29.76
C TYR A 395 2.34 -1.21 -28.41
N ASN A 396 3.42 -0.44 -28.41
CA ASN A 396 3.95 0.23 -27.23
C ASN A 396 3.75 1.76 -27.23
N TYR A 397 2.76 2.24 -27.98
CA TYR A 397 2.37 3.65 -28.01
C TYR A 397 1.83 4.09 -26.63
N GLU A 398 2.13 5.33 -26.22
CA GLU A 398 1.73 5.90 -24.92
C GLU A 398 2.04 5.01 -23.71
N ASP A 399 3.30 4.60 -23.59
CA ASP A 399 3.83 3.80 -22.47
C ASP A 399 3.25 2.38 -22.37
N ALA A 400 2.60 1.89 -23.39
CA ALA A 400 2.18 0.50 -23.42
C ALA A 400 3.41 -0.43 -23.47
N VAL A 401 3.28 -1.59 -22.86
CA VAL A 401 4.36 -2.57 -22.69
C VAL A 401 4.05 -3.82 -23.51
N VAL A 402 5.03 -4.28 -24.28
CA VAL A 402 4.95 -5.57 -24.98
C VAL A 402 5.78 -6.59 -24.22
N LEU A 403 5.19 -7.73 -23.90
CA LEU A 403 5.82 -8.80 -23.14
C LEU A 403 6.04 -10.06 -23.97
N ASN A 404 7.05 -10.82 -23.57
CA ASN A 404 7.31 -12.17 -24.07
C ASN A 404 6.41 -13.18 -23.32
N GLU A 405 5.80 -14.13 -24.05
CA GLU A 405 4.98 -15.20 -23.49
C GLU A 405 5.74 -16.09 -22.50
N ARG A 406 7.06 -16.18 -22.61
CA ARG A 406 7.93 -16.88 -21.65
C ARG A 406 7.64 -16.44 -20.21
N LEU A 407 7.39 -15.14 -19.99
CA LEU A 407 7.11 -14.60 -18.65
C LEU A 407 5.82 -15.17 -18.02
N VAL A 408 4.86 -15.52 -18.86
CA VAL A 408 3.61 -16.16 -18.43
C VAL A 408 3.82 -17.67 -18.25
N LYS A 409 4.53 -18.30 -19.16
CA LYS A 409 4.78 -19.75 -19.21
C LYS A 409 5.60 -20.23 -18.00
N ASP A 410 6.65 -19.49 -17.64
CA ASP A 410 7.59 -19.81 -16.58
C ASP A 410 7.16 -19.22 -15.20
N ASP A 411 5.93 -18.74 -15.08
CA ASP A 411 5.42 -18.14 -13.84
C ASP A 411 6.29 -16.99 -13.26
N VAL A 412 6.94 -16.20 -14.12
CA VAL A 412 7.91 -15.17 -13.69
C VAL A 412 7.24 -14.08 -12.87
N TYR A 413 6.08 -13.59 -13.30
CA TYR A 413 5.30 -12.55 -12.62
C TYR A 413 4.01 -13.09 -12.00
N THR A 414 3.96 -14.35 -11.71
CA THR A 414 2.80 -14.95 -11.05
C THR A 414 2.76 -14.56 -9.57
N SER A 415 1.59 -14.17 -9.11
CA SER A 415 1.34 -13.76 -7.72
C SER A 415 0.20 -14.56 -7.11
N LEU A 416 0.26 -14.76 -5.80
CA LEU A 416 -0.79 -15.40 -5.01
C LEU A 416 -1.59 -14.34 -4.27
N HIS A 417 -2.91 -14.43 -4.37
CA HIS A 417 -3.85 -13.55 -3.70
C HIS A 417 -4.80 -14.36 -2.85
N ILE A 418 -5.02 -13.95 -1.60
CA ILE A 418 -5.88 -14.64 -0.66
C ILE A 418 -7.03 -13.71 -0.28
N GLU A 419 -8.21 -14.02 -0.73
CA GLU A 419 -9.45 -13.34 -0.36
C GLU A 419 -10.21 -14.14 0.71
N HIS A 420 -11.03 -13.45 1.50
CA HIS A 420 -11.91 -14.13 2.43
C HIS A 420 -13.37 -13.71 2.22
N TYR A 421 -14.26 -14.64 2.42
CA TYR A 421 -15.70 -14.46 2.32
C TYR A 421 -16.34 -14.86 3.63
N ASP A 422 -17.09 -13.94 4.23
CA ASP A 422 -17.74 -14.14 5.52
C ASP A 422 -19.23 -14.35 5.34
N ILE A 423 -19.79 -15.25 6.13
CA ILE A 423 -21.23 -15.41 6.26
C ILE A 423 -21.61 -15.47 7.73
N ASP A 424 -22.58 -14.62 8.11
CA ASP A 424 -23.14 -14.55 9.46
C ASP A 424 -24.37 -15.44 9.55
N CYS A 425 -24.48 -16.20 10.62
CA CYS A 425 -25.69 -16.90 11.00
C CYS A 425 -26.36 -16.11 12.15
N ARG A 426 -27.55 -15.56 11.86
CA ARG A 426 -28.25 -14.65 12.78
C ARG A 426 -29.51 -15.27 13.36
N ASP A 427 -29.84 -14.84 14.56
CA ASP A 427 -31.15 -15.14 15.17
C ASP A 427 -32.18 -14.13 14.64
N THR A 428 -33.13 -14.58 13.80
CA THR A 428 -34.20 -13.73 13.28
C THR A 428 -35.47 -13.87 14.11
N LYS A 429 -36.41 -12.91 13.96
CA LYS A 429 -37.72 -12.97 14.64
C LYS A 429 -38.57 -14.18 14.27
N LEU A 430 -38.27 -14.80 13.12
CA LEU A 430 -38.98 -15.97 12.57
C LEU A 430 -38.31 -17.31 12.96
N GLY A 431 -37.18 -17.25 13.59
CA GLY A 431 -36.37 -18.39 13.99
C GLY A 431 -34.89 -18.17 13.65
N PRO A 432 -33.98 -19.01 14.17
CA PRO A 432 -32.57 -18.91 13.86
C PRO A 432 -32.29 -19.33 12.42
N GLU A 433 -31.34 -18.65 11.78
CA GLU A 433 -30.76 -19.13 10.52
C GLU A 433 -29.94 -20.39 10.79
N GLU A 434 -29.92 -21.32 9.86
CA GLU A 434 -29.23 -22.59 10.01
C GLU A 434 -28.20 -22.79 8.87
N ILE A 435 -27.04 -23.31 9.24
CA ILE A 435 -26.01 -23.73 8.29
C ILE A 435 -26.17 -25.22 8.09
N THR A 436 -26.52 -25.61 6.85
CA THR A 436 -26.85 -27.00 6.50
C THR A 436 -26.47 -27.32 5.07
N ARG A 437 -26.21 -28.59 4.81
CA ARG A 437 -26.04 -29.13 3.46
C ARG A 437 -27.38 -29.26 2.71
N ASP A 438 -28.49 -29.33 3.43
CA ASP A 438 -29.83 -29.50 2.86
C ASP A 438 -30.41 -28.15 2.40
N ILE A 439 -30.02 -27.73 1.20
CA ILE A 439 -30.40 -26.45 0.62
C ILE A 439 -31.55 -26.71 -0.38
N PRO A 440 -32.65 -25.93 -0.33
CA PRO A 440 -33.75 -26.07 -1.27
C PRO A 440 -33.33 -25.70 -2.70
N ASN A 441 -33.85 -26.44 -3.68
CA ASN A 441 -33.67 -26.20 -5.12
C ASN A 441 -32.22 -26.24 -5.62
N VAL A 442 -31.36 -27.01 -4.95
CA VAL A 442 -29.96 -27.21 -5.34
C VAL A 442 -29.76 -28.71 -5.67
N SER A 443 -29.09 -28.96 -6.81
CA SER A 443 -28.77 -30.33 -7.24
C SER A 443 -27.74 -30.97 -6.31
N GLU A 444 -27.71 -32.29 -6.26
CA GLU A 444 -26.72 -33.01 -5.46
C GLU A 444 -25.29 -32.81 -5.97
N GLU A 445 -25.15 -32.61 -7.28
CA GLU A 445 -23.86 -32.29 -7.89
C GLU A 445 -23.27 -30.93 -7.40
N ALA A 446 -24.10 -29.90 -7.26
CA ALA A 446 -23.70 -28.62 -6.71
C ALA A 446 -23.33 -28.68 -5.22
N ARG A 447 -23.77 -29.71 -4.50
CA ARG A 447 -23.51 -29.95 -3.08
C ARG A 447 -22.38 -30.94 -2.81
N LYS A 448 -21.78 -31.55 -3.85
CA LYS A 448 -20.78 -32.63 -3.69
C LYS A 448 -19.55 -32.21 -2.88
N ASN A 449 -19.13 -30.93 -2.97
CA ASN A 449 -17.95 -30.38 -2.32
C ASN A 449 -18.21 -29.90 -0.89
N LEU A 450 -19.46 -29.91 -0.44
CA LEU A 450 -19.84 -29.55 0.93
C LEU A 450 -19.64 -30.75 1.87
N ASP A 451 -19.22 -30.46 3.10
CA ASP A 451 -19.16 -31.44 4.17
C ASP A 451 -20.56 -31.72 4.76
N ALA A 452 -20.65 -32.57 5.78
CA ALA A 452 -21.89 -32.87 6.47
C ALA A 452 -22.56 -31.64 7.12
N ASN A 453 -21.78 -30.63 7.46
CA ASN A 453 -22.25 -29.39 8.07
C ASN A 453 -22.64 -28.31 7.06
N GLY A 454 -22.50 -28.57 5.75
CA GLY A 454 -22.81 -27.60 4.70
C GLY A 454 -21.69 -26.61 4.41
N ILE A 455 -20.47 -26.85 4.86
CA ILE A 455 -19.29 -26.03 4.64
C ILE A 455 -18.41 -26.68 3.59
N ILE A 456 -17.82 -25.88 2.70
CA ILE A 456 -16.94 -26.40 1.65
C ILE A 456 -15.67 -27.02 2.23
N ARG A 457 -15.16 -28.07 1.59
CA ARG A 457 -13.92 -28.74 2.00
C ARG A 457 -12.69 -27.95 1.59
N ILE A 458 -11.69 -27.93 2.45
CA ILE A 458 -10.38 -27.34 2.16
C ILE A 458 -9.72 -28.08 1.00
N GLY A 459 -9.06 -27.33 0.09
CA GLY A 459 -8.40 -27.87 -1.10
C GLY A 459 -9.33 -28.04 -2.31
N THR A 460 -10.60 -27.68 -2.21
CA THR A 460 -11.55 -27.74 -3.32
C THR A 460 -11.30 -26.56 -4.27
N GLU A 461 -11.22 -26.84 -5.56
CA GLU A 461 -11.27 -25.84 -6.61
C GLU A 461 -12.70 -25.34 -6.78
N VAL A 462 -12.90 -24.04 -6.79
CA VAL A 462 -14.19 -23.38 -6.85
C VAL A 462 -14.26 -22.43 -8.04
N HIS A 463 -15.44 -22.38 -8.65
CA HIS A 463 -15.77 -21.52 -9.78
C HIS A 463 -16.95 -20.62 -9.44
N GLU A 464 -17.19 -19.60 -10.25
CA GLU A 464 -18.33 -18.71 -10.11
C GLU A 464 -19.64 -19.46 -9.91
N GLY A 465 -20.40 -19.11 -8.90
CA GLY A 465 -21.68 -19.69 -8.56
C GLY A 465 -21.65 -20.94 -7.67
N ASP A 466 -20.48 -21.51 -7.40
CA ASP A 466 -20.34 -22.64 -6.48
C ASP A 466 -20.69 -22.22 -5.04
N ILE A 467 -21.26 -23.15 -4.27
CA ILE A 467 -21.66 -22.89 -2.88
C ILE A 467 -20.45 -23.07 -1.97
N LEU A 468 -20.11 -22.02 -1.23
CA LEU A 468 -19.06 -22.06 -0.21
C LEU A 468 -19.61 -22.52 1.15
N VAL A 469 -20.75 -21.94 1.56
CA VAL A 469 -21.43 -22.30 2.80
C VAL A 469 -22.92 -22.35 2.54
N GLY A 470 -23.53 -23.48 2.83
CA GLY A 470 -24.98 -23.66 2.73
C GLY A 470 -25.69 -23.05 3.94
N LYS A 471 -26.51 -22.04 3.73
CA LYS A 471 -27.32 -21.37 4.76
C LYS A 471 -28.76 -21.27 4.32
N VAL A 472 -29.68 -21.54 5.22
CA VAL A 472 -31.12 -21.38 5.02
C VAL A 472 -31.69 -20.42 6.06
N THR A 473 -32.57 -19.54 5.61
CA THR A 473 -33.24 -18.54 6.45
C THR A 473 -34.74 -18.87 6.52
N PRO A 474 -35.37 -18.86 7.70
CA PRO A 474 -36.82 -19.08 7.82
C PRO A 474 -37.62 -18.03 7.02
N LYS A 475 -38.58 -18.47 6.22
CA LYS A 475 -39.55 -17.61 5.53
C LYS A 475 -40.68 -17.22 6.48
N GLY A 476 -41.00 -15.91 6.51
CA GLY A 476 -42.29 -15.49 7.06
C GLY A 476 -43.45 -15.94 6.17
N VAL A 477 -44.63 -16.00 6.75
CA VAL A 477 -45.86 -16.29 5.98
C VAL A 477 -46.10 -15.11 5.03
N GLN A 478 -45.52 -15.16 3.83
CA GLN A 478 -45.94 -14.33 2.72
C GLN A 478 -47.14 -15.06 2.06
N GLU A 479 -48.22 -14.34 1.85
CA GLU A 479 -49.30 -14.84 0.99
C GLU A 479 -48.71 -15.16 -0.38
N LEU A 480 -48.68 -16.44 -0.74
CA LEU A 480 -48.25 -16.88 -2.06
C LEU A 480 -49.10 -16.19 -3.11
N THR A 481 -48.49 -15.70 -4.16
CA THR A 481 -49.21 -15.20 -5.34
C THR A 481 -50.09 -16.32 -5.94
N SER A 482 -51.14 -15.94 -6.66
CA SER A 482 -52.05 -16.91 -7.28
C SER A 482 -51.32 -17.90 -8.21
N GLU A 483 -50.25 -17.42 -8.84
CA GLU A 483 -49.40 -18.20 -9.75
C GLU A 483 -48.50 -19.19 -9.00
N GLU A 484 -47.93 -18.77 -7.87
CA GLU A 484 -47.14 -19.67 -7.00
C GLU A 484 -48.04 -20.76 -6.38
N LYS A 485 -49.27 -20.43 -5.95
CA LYS A 485 -50.26 -21.40 -5.48
C LYS A 485 -50.61 -22.45 -6.54
N LEU A 486 -50.70 -22.01 -7.80
CA LEU A 486 -50.97 -22.90 -8.93
C LEU A 486 -49.78 -23.81 -9.24
N LEU A 487 -48.59 -23.28 -9.24
CA LEU A 487 -47.35 -24.04 -9.42
C LEU A 487 -47.14 -25.08 -8.29
N HIS A 488 -47.44 -24.72 -7.06
CA HIS A 488 -47.42 -25.64 -5.92
C HIS A 488 -48.44 -26.77 -6.07
N ALA A 489 -49.62 -26.46 -6.61
CA ALA A 489 -50.67 -27.47 -6.84
C ALA A 489 -50.31 -28.44 -7.99
N ILE A 490 -49.63 -27.99 -9.01
CA ILE A 490 -49.26 -28.77 -10.19
C ILE A 490 -48.03 -29.65 -9.94
N PHE A 491 -47.00 -29.13 -9.27
CA PHE A 491 -45.73 -29.85 -9.09
C PHE A 491 -45.60 -30.60 -7.77
N GLY A 492 -46.57 -30.49 -6.84
CA GLY A 492 -46.62 -31.26 -5.61
C GLY A 492 -45.42 -30.98 -4.67
N GLU A 493 -44.70 -29.88 -4.87
CA GLU A 493 -43.57 -29.51 -4.03
C GLU A 493 -44.09 -29.12 -2.63
N LYS A 494 -43.61 -29.84 -1.62
CA LYS A 494 -43.72 -29.38 -0.22
C LYS A 494 -42.96 -28.08 -0.12
N THR A 495 -43.65 -26.96 0.07
CA THR A 495 -43.02 -25.67 0.41
C THR A 495 -42.17 -25.88 1.64
N ARG A 496 -40.87 -25.89 1.50
CA ARG A 496 -39.99 -25.74 2.65
C ARG A 496 -40.18 -24.31 3.18
N GLU A 497 -40.37 -24.18 4.48
CA GLU A 497 -40.56 -22.89 5.17
C GLU A 497 -39.26 -22.06 5.21
N VAL A 498 -38.27 -22.38 4.40
CA VAL A 498 -36.95 -21.79 4.40
C VAL A 498 -36.53 -21.30 3.03
N ARG A 499 -35.76 -20.20 3.00
CA ARG A 499 -35.17 -19.61 1.80
C ARG A 499 -33.68 -19.90 1.75
N ASP A 500 -33.12 -20.16 0.59
CA ASP A 500 -31.68 -20.25 0.35
C ASP A 500 -31.01 -18.86 0.46
N THR A 501 -30.11 -18.73 1.41
CA THR A 501 -29.25 -17.56 1.61
C THR A 501 -27.78 -17.96 1.67
N SER A 502 -27.42 -19.05 0.98
CA SER A 502 -26.07 -19.60 0.95
C SER A 502 -25.05 -18.62 0.39
N LEU A 503 -23.84 -18.68 0.93
CA LEU A 503 -22.70 -17.96 0.39
C LEU A 503 -22.22 -18.66 -0.88
N ARG A 504 -22.15 -17.94 -1.99
CA ARG A 504 -21.68 -18.43 -3.29
C ARG A 504 -20.46 -17.66 -3.73
N VAL A 505 -19.63 -18.29 -4.57
CA VAL A 505 -18.48 -17.67 -5.19
C VAL A 505 -18.94 -16.54 -6.11
N ALA A 506 -18.42 -15.34 -5.87
CA ALA A 506 -18.71 -14.17 -6.70
C ALA A 506 -18.01 -14.26 -8.06
N HIS A 507 -18.46 -13.44 -9.03
CA HIS A 507 -17.81 -13.34 -10.33
C HIS A 507 -16.35 -12.87 -10.17
N GLY A 508 -15.40 -13.60 -10.76
CA GLY A 508 -13.97 -13.30 -10.69
C GLY A 508 -13.28 -13.79 -9.40
N ALA A 509 -13.97 -14.54 -8.54
CA ALA A 509 -13.44 -15.09 -7.30
C ALA A 509 -13.04 -16.58 -7.40
N ASP A 510 -12.80 -17.05 -8.61
CA ASP A 510 -12.39 -18.44 -8.87
C ASP A 510 -11.04 -18.73 -8.20
N GLY A 511 -10.90 -19.90 -7.58
CA GLY A 511 -9.66 -20.25 -6.90
C GLY A 511 -9.76 -21.58 -6.17
N ILE A 512 -8.90 -21.75 -5.18
CA ILE A 512 -8.84 -22.96 -4.34
C ILE A 512 -9.14 -22.58 -2.90
N VAL A 513 -10.00 -23.32 -2.24
CA VAL A 513 -10.29 -23.10 -0.81
C VAL A 513 -9.04 -23.47 -0.01
N HIS A 514 -8.46 -22.45 0.64
CA HIS A 514 -7.23 -22.58 1.40
C HIS A 514 -7.47 -22.95 2.87
N ASP A 515 -8.41 -22.23 3.51
CA ASP A 515 -8.72 -22.42 4.92
C ASP A 515 -10.18 -22.04 5.22
N VAL A 516 -10.72 -22.57 6.30
CA VAL A 516 -12.06 -22.24 6.79
C VAL A 516 -12.00 -22.02 8.30
N LYS A 517 -12.38 -20.84 8.76
CA LYS A 517 -12.44 -20.49 10.19
C LYS A 517 -13.90 -20.32 10.64
N ILE A 518 -14.24 -20.97 11.74
CA ILE A 518 -15.57 -20.92 12.31
C ILE A 518 -15.49 -20.21 13.67
N TYR A 519 -16.18 -19.09 13.76
CA TYR A 519 -16.30 -18.30 15.00
C TYR A 519 -17.68 -18.55 15.61
N THR A 520 -17.69 -18.97 16.88
CA THR A 520 -18.91 -19.19 17.67
C THR A 520 -18.85 -18.32 18.92
N LYS A 521 -19.99 -18.18 19.61
CA LYS A 521 -20.03 -17.46 20.91
C LYS A 521 -19.11 -18.04 21.98
N GLU A 522 -18.73 -19.30 21.83
CA GLU A 522 -17.80 -19.99 22.75
C GLU A 522 -16.32 -19.67 22.43
N ASN A 523 -16.00 -19.45 21.16
CA ASN A 523 -14.62 -19.27 20.68
C ASN A 523 -14.22 -17.82 20.44
N SER A 524 -15.17 -16.90 20.44
CA SER A 524 -14.94 -15.48 20.13
C SER A 524 -15.86 -14.57 20.92
N ASP A 525 -15.26 -13.60 21.61
CA ASP A 525 -16.00 -12.54 22.32
C ASP A 525 -16.42 -11.38 21.39
N GLU A 526 -16.07 -11.43 20.12
CA GLU A 526 -16.20 -10.31 19.16
C GLU A 526 -17.42 -10.43 18.23
N LEU A 527 -18.29 -11.40 18.40
CA LEU A 527 -19.48 -11.54 17.58
C LEU A 527 -20.46 -10.39 17.80
N ALA A 528 -21.01 -9.87 16.69
CA ALA A 528 -22.03 -8.83 16.74
C ALA A 528 -23.29 -9.33 17.49
N ALA A 529 -24.03 -8.41 18.08
CA ALA A 529 -25.28 -8.75 18.77
C ALA A 529 -26.28 -9.42 17.79
N GLY A 530 -26.83 -10.57 18.21
CA GLY A 530 -27.77 -11.36 17.39
C GLY A 530 -27.12 -12.32 16.41
N VAL A 531 -25.80 -12.37 16.31
CA VAL A 531 -25.06 -13.35 15.50
C VAL A 531 -24.70 -14.56 16.36
N SER A 532 -25.02 -15.76 15.89
CA SER A 532 -24.70 -17.02 16.57
C SER A 532 -23.37 -17.61 16.11
N LYS A 533 -23.10 -17.56 14.84
CA LYS A 533 -21.87 -18.07 14.19
C LYS A 533 -21.46 -17.18 13.05
N VAL A 534 -20.15 -17.09 12.80
CA VAL A 534 -19.56 -16.51 11.59
C VAL A 534 -18.66 -17.57 10.97
N ILE A 535 -18.82 -17.83 9.70
CA ILE A 535 -17.96 -18.73 8.93
C ILE A 535 -17.20 -17.88 7.91
N ARG A 536 -15.88 -17.97 7.98
CA ARG A 536 -14.96 -17.29 7.09
C ARG A 536 -14.24 -18.31 6.23
N VAL A 537 -14.42 -18.20 4.91
CA VAL A 537 -13.78 -19.06 3.92
C VAL A 537 -12.69 -18.28 3.21
N TYR A 538 -11.47 -18.81 3.20
CA TYR A 538 -10.34 -18.23 2.50
C TYR A 538 -10.15 -18.92 1.15
N ILE A 539 -10.08 -18.12 0.09
CA ILE A 539 -9.84 -18.59 -1.28
C ILE A 539 -8.51 -18.01 -1.77
N ILE A 540 -7.61 -18.88 -2.22
CA ILE A 540 -6.35 -18.50 -2.82
C ILE A 540 -6.47 -18.51 -4.35
N GLN A 541 -6.01 -17.43 -4.97
CA GLN A 541 -5.96 -17.27 -6.42
C GLN A 541 -4.52 -17.17 -6.88
N LYS A 542 -4.18 -17.90 -7.94
CA LYS A 542 -2.91 -17.78 -8.65
C LYS A 542 -3.13 -16.89 -9.87
N ARG A 543 -2.63 -15.66 -9.82
CA ARG A 543 -2.79 -14.69 -10.91
C ARG A 543 -1.51 -14.59 -11.71
N LYS A 544 -1.54 -15.04 -12.95
CA LYS A 544 -0.48 -14.85 -13.93
C LYS A 544 -0.56 -13.44 -14.52
N ILE A 545 0.56 -12.95 -15.03
CA ILE A 545 0.55 -11.68 -15.72
C ILE A 545 -0.26 -11.76 -17.01
N GLN A 546 -1.05 -10.73 -17.28
CA GLN A 546 -1.93 -10.68 -18.44
C GLN A 546 -2.01 -9.28 -19.03
N VAL A 547 -2.60 -9.19 -20.24
CA VAL A 547 -2.87 -7.91 -20.89
C VAL A 547 -3.78 -7.05 -20.02
N GLY A 548 -3.44 -5.77 -19.84
CA GLY A 548 -4.16 -4.84 -18.99
C GLY A 548 -3.58 -4.69 -17.58
N ASP A 549 -2.66 -5.55 -17.16
CA ASP A 549 -1.94 -5.38 -15.90
C ASP A 549 -0.94 -4.24 -16.00
N LYS A 550 -0.69 -3.55 -14.90
CA LYS A 550 0.21 -2.43 -14.82
C LYS A 550 1.59 -2.85 -14.32
N MET A 551 2.61 -2.44 -15.04
CA MET A 551 4.02 -2.63 -14.68
C MET A 551 4.74 -1.31 -14.54
N SER A 552 5.81 -1.29 -13.76
CA SER A 552 6.69 -0.14 -13.62
C SER A 552 8.14 -0.55 -13.37
N GLY A 553 9.07 0.37 -13.63
CA GLY A 553 10.40 0.32 -13.06
C GLY A 553 10.46 1.08 -11.72
N ARG A 554 11.67 1.37 -11.25
CA ARG A 554 11.92 2.16 -10.04
C ARG A 554 12.02 3.67 -10.29
N HIS A 555 12.04 4.11 -11.54
CA HIS A 555 12.31 5.49 -11.98
C HIS A 555 11.05 6.28 -12.37
N GLY A 556 9.89 5.86 -11.89
CA GLY A 556 8.63 6.50 -12.25
C GLY A 556 8.12 6.16 -13.66
N ASN A 557 8.78 5.29 -14.38
CA ASN A 557 8.34 4.73 -15.65
C ASN A 557 7.26 3.68 -15.39
N LYS A 558 6.07 3.92 -15.89
CA LYS A 558 4.89 3.05 -15.71
C LYS A 558 4.23 2.78 -17.05
N GLY A 559 3.69 1.59 -17.20
CA GLY A 559 2.97 1.23 -18.41
C GLY A 559 1.98 0.10 -18.18
N VAL A 560 1.04 -0.03 -19.10
CA VAL A 560 0.04 -1.11 -19.11
C VAL A 560 0.41 -2.09 -20.22
N ILE A 561 0.31 -3.37 -19.93
CA ILE A 561 0.59 -4.43 -20.90
C ILE A 561 -0.45 -4.38 -22.01
N SER A 562 -0.01 -4.16 -23.25
CA SER A 562 -0.87 -4.11 -24.42
C SER A 562 -0.93 -5.43 -25.17
N LEU A 563 0.20 -6.15 -25.19
CA LEU A 563 0.37 -7.35 -25.99
C LEU A 563 1.34 -8.32 -25.32
N ILE A 564 1.04 -9.60 -25.39
CA ILE A 564 1.94 -10.69 -25.03
C ILE A 564 2.19 -11.49 -26.30
N LEU A 565 3.44 -11.52 -26.74
CA LEU A 565 3.85 -12.19 -27.98
C LEU A 565 4.46 -13.57 -27.69
N PRO A 566 4.27 -14.54 -28.59
CA PRO A 566 5.03 -15.78 -28.59
C PRO A 566 6.53 -15.50 -28.63
N GLU A 567 7.30 -16.37 -28.02
CA GLU A 567 8.76 -16.23 -27.88
C GLU A 567 9.47 -16.07 -29.23
N GLU A 568 8.99 -16.80 -30.25
CA GLU A 568 9.51 -16.77 -31.61
C GLU A 568 9.25 -15.45 -32.36
N ASP A 569 8.23 -14.70 -31.99
CA ASP A 569 7.84 -13.42 -32.60
C ASP A 569 8.54 -12.21 -31.96
N MET A 570 9.18 -12.41 -30.81
CA MET A 570 9.90 -11.34 -30.12
C MET A 570 11.20 -10.97 -30.81
N PRO A 571 11.65 -9.70 -30.74
CA PRO A 571 12.99 -9.33 -31.13
C PRO A 571 14.04 -10.14 -30.36
N TYR A 572 15.15 -10.51 -31.02
CA TYR A 572 16.18 -11.31 -30.36
C TYR A 572 17.59 -10.74 -30.62
N LEU A 573 18.49 -11.02 -29.69
CA LEU A 573 19.89 -10.64 -29.71
C LEU A 573 20.69 -11.50 -30.70
N PRO A 574 21.91 -11.10 -31.12
CA PRO A 574 22.75 -11.88 -32.02
C PRO A 574 23.09 -13.30 -31.54
N ASP A 575 23.00 -13.54 -30.20
CA ASP A 575 23.20 -14.86 -29.58
C ASP A 575 21.95 -15.75 -29.66
N GLY A 576 20.84 -15.24 -30.21
CA GLY A 576 19.55 -15.92 -30.30
C GLY A 576 18.64 -15.76 -29.07
N THR A 577 19.06 -15.03 -28.04
CA THR A 577 18.25 -14.81 -26.83
C THR A 577 17.13 -13.80 -27.13
N PRO A 578 15.85 -14.16 -26.97
CA PRO A 578 14.76 -13.21 -27.17
C PRO A 578 14.73 -12.16 -26.04
N VAL A 579 14.23 -10.96 -26.37
CA VAL A 579 14.00 -9.89 -25.42
C VAL A 579 12.75 -10.21 -24.60
N ASP A 580 12.76 -9.88 -23.31
CA ASP A 580 11.61 -10.13 -22.42
C ASP A 580 10.55 -9.04 -22.51
N ILE A 581 10.99 -7.77 -22.63
CA ILE A 581 10.11 -6.59 -22.60
C ILE A 581 10.56 -5.60 -23.68
N VAL A 582 9.60 -5.02 -24.38
CA VAL A 582 9.85 -3.90 -25.32
C VAL A 582 9.16 -2.65 -24.80
N LEU A 583 9.93 -1.60 -24.54
CA LEU A 583 9.48 -0.31 -24.08
C LEU A 583 9.63 0.78 -25.13
N ASN A 584 8.73 1.76 -25.10
CA ASN A 584 8.78 2.90 -26.00
C ASN A 584 9.86 3.92 -25.56
N PRO A 585 10.84 4.25 -26.38
CA PRO A 585 11.86 5.23 -26.05
C PRO A 585 11.32 6.66 -25.89
N GLN A 586 10.16 6.98 -26.47
CA GLN A 586 9.52 8.30 -26.33
C GLN A 586 9.10 8.61 -24.90
N GLY A 587 8.98 7.59 -24.04
CA GLY A 587 8.67 7.75 -22.63
C GLY A 587 9.81 8.32 -21.78
N VAL A 588 11.01 8.49 -22.31
CA VAL A 588 12.19 8.93 -21.54
C VAL A 588 12.46 10.43 -21.63
N PRO A 589 12.54 11.07 -22.83
CA PRO A 589 13.04 12.44 -22.94
C PRO A 589 12.21 13.48 -22.20
N SER A 590 10.90 13.46 -22.36
CA SER A 590 10.00 14.44 -21.73
C SER A 590 9.87 14.27 -20.20
N ARG A 591 10.19 13.11 -19.69
CA ARG A 591 10.08 12.79 -18.26
C ARG A 591 11.38 12.92 -17.50
N MET A 592 12.50 13.06 -18.21
CA MET A 592 13.82 13.34 -17.65
C MET A 592 14.27 12.33 -16.57
N ASN A 593 13.88 11.08 -16.70
CA ASN A 593 14.25 9.99 -15.79
C ASN A 593 15.37 9.12 -16.40
N LEU A 594 16.54 9.71 -16.56
CA LEU A 594 17.71 9.07 -17.20
C LEU A 594 18.29 7.93 -16.38
N GLY A 595 18.04 7.88 -15.08
CA GLY A 595 18.50 6.80 -14.20
C GLY A 595 18.10 5.40 -14.70
N GLN A 596 16.96 5.27 -15.37
CA GLN A 596 16.52 4.00 -15.97
C GLN A 596 17.45 3.50 -17.08
N ILE A 597 18.04 4.41 -17.85
CA ILE A 597 18.98 4.05 -18.93
C ILE A 597 20.33 3.63 -18.34
N LEU A 598 20.80 4.33 -17.31
CA LEU A 598 22.01 3.96 -16.59
C LEU A 598 21.86 2.59 -15.91
N GLU A 599 20.72 2.33 -15.29
CA GLU A 599 20.38 1.02 -14.73
C GLU A 599 20.36 -0.06 -15.82
N LEU A 600 19.79 0.23 -16.99
CA LEU A 600 19.70 -0.70 -18.12
C LEU A 600 21.09 -1.20 -18.54
N HIS A 601 22.03 -0.27 -18.73
CA HIS A 601 23.37 -0.59 -19.19
C HIS A 601 24.20 -1.29 -18.11
N LEU A 602 24.18 -0.79 -16.89
CA LEU A 602 24.86 -1.42 -15.77
C LEU A 602 24.30 -2.82 -15.50
N GLY A 603 22.98 -2.99 -15.59
CA GLY A 603 22.32 -4.28 -15.43
C GLY A 603 22.74 -5.31 -16.49
N MET A 604 22.99 -4.90 -17.72
CA MET A 604 23.48 -5.81 -18.73
C MET A 604 24.93 -6.25 -18.47
N ALA A 605 25.78 -5.32 -18.05
CA ALA A 605 27.15 -5.62 -17.66
C ALA A 605 27.22 -6.58 -16.47
N THR A 606 26.46 -6.30 -15.41
CA THR A 606 26.40 -7.14 -14.20
C THR A 606 25.86 -8.54 -14.49
N LYS A 607 24.82 -8.66 -15.32
CA LYS A 607 24.28 -9.97 -15.75
C LYS A 607 25.33 -10.81 -16.46
N LYS A 608 26.11 -10.20 -17.37
CA LYS A 608 27.12 -10.90 -18.16
C LYS A 608 28.33 -11.31 -17.31
N LEU A 609 28.72 -10.47 -16.35
CA LEU A 609 29.81 -10.76 -15.40
C LEU A 609 29.36 -11.69 -14.24
N GLY A 610 28.06 -11.87 -14.03
CA GLY A 610 27.51 -12.70 -12.96
C GLY A 610 27.66 -12.09 -11.56
N VAL A 611 27.68 -10.75 -11.45
CA VAL A 611 27.86 -10.01 -10.19
C VAL A 611 26.61 -9.17 -9.86
N TYR A 612 26.46 -8.83 -8.59
CA TYR A 612 25.49 -7.84 -8.11
C TYR A 612 26.23 -6.54 -7.80
N CYS A 613 25.64 -5.41 -8.17
CA CYS A 613 26.23 -4.10 -7.97
C CYS A 613 25.38 -3.27 -7.01
N ALA A 614 26.04 -2.65 -6.02
CA ALA A 614 25.41 -1.66 -5.14
C ALA A 614 25.88 -0.27 -5.53
N THR A 615 24.95 0.60 -5.93
CA THR A 615 25.21 1.99 -6.29
C THR A 615 24.39 2.89 -5.36
N PRO A 616 24.98 3.36 -4.23
CA PRO A 616 24.29 4.18 -3.25
C PRO A 616 23.78 5.49 -3.85
N VAL A 617 22.68 6.00 -3.32
CA VAL A 617 22.07 7.26 -3.73
C VAL A 617 23.03 8.41 -3.44
N PHE A 618 23.26 9.30 -4.41
CA PHE A 618 24.17 10.46 -4.40
C PHE A 618 25.69 10.15 -4.26
N ASP A 619 26.04 8.89 -4.22
CA ASP A 619 27.43 8.41 -4.21
C ASP A 619 27.54 7.12 -5.01
N GLY A 620 26.94 7.10 -6.20
CA GLY A 620 26.84 5.96 -7.07
C GLY A 620 27.90 5.92 -8.17
N ALA A 621 27.79 4.90 -9.02
CA ALA A 621 28.66 4.73 -10.18
C ALA A 621 28.50 5.90 -11.17
N THR A 622 29.62 6.37 -11.70
CA THR A 622 29.64 7.38 -12.75
C THR A 622 29.40 6.74 -14.13
N VAL A 623 29.18 7.57 -15.14
CA VAL A 623 29.01 7.06 -16.53
C VAL A 623 30.29 6.36 -16.99
N GLU A 624 31.45 6.86 -16.60
CA GLU A 624 32.76 6.28 -16.89
C GLU A 624 32.92 4.91 -16.25
N ASP A 625 32.53 4.72 -14.99
CA ASP A 625 32.55 3.44 -14.28
C ASP A 625 31.65 2.39 -15.00
N ILE A 626 30.46 2.82 -15.45
CA ILE A 626 29.55 1.97 -16.18
C ILE A 626 30.16 1.54 -17.52
N GLN A 627 30.83 2.46 -18.24
CA GLN A 627 31.48 2.16 -19.50
C GLN A 627 32.67 1.21 -19.32
N GLU A 628 33.44 1.33 -18.23
CA GLU A 628 34.52 0.42 -17.89
C GLU A 628 33.98 -1.00 -17.62
N MET A 629 32.91 -1.11 -16.83
CA MET A 629 32.26 -2.41 -16.59
C MET A 629 31.67 -3.03 -17.86
N MET A 630 31.17 -2.21 -18.78
CA MET A 630 30.68 -2.69 -20.07
C MET A 630 31.84 -3.21 -20.95
N ASP A 631 32.99 -2.55 -20.95
CA ASP A 631 34.21 -3.03 -21.64
C ASP A 631 34.70 -4.36 -21.07
N GLU A 632 34.74 -4.52 -19.73
CA GLU A 632 35.06 -5.78 -19.04
C GLU A 632 34.10 -6.90 -19.44
N ALA A 633 32.81 -6.57 -19.57
CA ALA A 633 31.79 -7.53 -20.02
C ALA A 633 31.87 -7.82 -21.54
N GLY A 634 32.71 -7.12 -22.29
CA GLY A 634 32.80 -7.23 -23.75
C GLY A 634 31.53 -6.76 -24.44
N LEU A 635 30.97 -5.65 -23.96
CA LEU A 635 29.82 -4.94 -24.54
C LEU A 635 30.28 -3.63 -25.17
N ASP A 636 29.52 -3.13 -26.14
CA ASP A 636 29.79 -1.80 -26.73
C ASP A 636 29.50 -0.72 -25.69
N LYS A 637 30.37 0.30 -25.63
CA LYS A 637 30.28 1.42 -24.66
C LYS A 637 28.99 2.25 -24.77
N ASP A 638 28.35 2.24 -25.95
CA ASP A 638 27.10 2.96 -26.19
C ASP A 638 25.84 2.16 -25.76
N GLY A 639 26.02 0.92 -25.30
CA GLY A 639 24.93 0.04 -24.85
C GLY A 639 23.93 -0.37 -25.93
N LYS A 640 24.25 -0.11 -27.20
CA LYS A 640 23.37 -0.47 -28.29
C LYS A 640 23.86 -1.74 -29.00
N THR A 641 22.89 -2.57 -29.36
CA THR A 641 23.16 -3.80 -30.09
C THR A 641 22.25 -3.95 -31.32
N VAL A 642 22.62 -4.81 -32.24
CA VAL A 642 21.76 -5.14 -33.36
C VAL A 642 20.73 -6.15 -32.89
N LEU A 643 19.45 -5.83 -33.07
CA LEU A 643 18.36 -6.78 -32.86
C LEU A 643 17.83 -7.32 -34.18
N TYR A 644 17.33 -8.53 -34.13
CA TYR A 644 16.69 -9.21 -35.24
C TYR A 644 15.20 -9.34 -35.04
N ASN A 645 14.42 -9.17 -36.08
CA ASN A 645 12.97 -9.32 -36.02
C ASN A 645 12.62 -10.82 -35.95
N GLY A 646 11.87 -11.21 -34.92
CA GLY A 646 11.49 -12.61 -34.72
C GLY A 646 10.66 -13.21 -35.85
N ARG A 647 9.87 -12.40 -36.56
CA ARG A 647 9.00 -12.88 -37.64
C ARG A 647 9.72 -13.00 -38.99
N THR A 648 10.62 -12.06 -39.31
CA THR A 648 11.31 -12.02 -40.62
C THR A 648 12.72 -12.58 -40.57
N GLY A 649 13.34 -12.59 -39.37
CA GLY A 649 14.76 -12.95 -39.21
C GLY A 649 15.73 -11.88 -39.68
N GLU A 650 15.26 -10.74 -40.16
CA GLU A 650 16.09 -9.63 -40.64
C GLU A 650 16.50 -8.70 -39.51
N PRO A 651 17.69 -8.09 -39.54
CA PRO A 651 18.09 -7.11 -38.56
C PRO A 651 17.26 -5.84 -38.71
N PHE A 652 17.00 -5.16 -37.58
CA PHE A 652 16.39 -3.81 -37.56
C PHE A 652 17.40 -2.80 -38.15
N GLU A 653 16.90 -1.75 -38.79
CA GLU A 653 17.71 -0.73 -39.46
C GLU A 653 18.69 -0.04 -38.50
N ASN A 654 18.27 0.23 -37.27
CA ASN A 654 19.07 0.92 -36.27
C ASN A 654 19.47 -0.01 -35.14
N ARG A 655 20.63 0.22 -34.56
CA ARG A 655 21.04 -0.41 -33.30
C ARG A 655 20.14 0.06 -32.17
N VAL A 656 19.73 -0.85 -31.30
CA VAL A 656 18.77 -0.66 -30.24
C VAL A 656 19.48 -0.71 -28.87
N ALA A 657 19.09 0.16 -27.96
CA ALA A 657 19.53 0.07 -26.57
C ALA A 657 18.85 -1.13 -25.90
N VAL A 658 19.65 -2.11 -25.52
CA VAL A 658 19.21 -3.34 -24.84
C VAL A 658 20.01 -3.54 -23.57
N GLY A 659 19.34 -3.91 -22.51
CA GLY A 659 20.00 -4.21 -21.26
C GLY A 659 19.08 -4.89 -20.27
N VAL A 660 19.44 -4.87 -19.00
CA VAL A 660 18.65 -5.46 -17.93
C VAL A 660 18.13 -4.35 -17.03
N MET A 661 16.82 -4.33 -16.84
CA MET A 661 16.13 -3.41 -15.94
C MET A 661 15.29 -4.19 -14.95
N TYR A 662 15.21 -3.68 -13.74
CA TYR A 662 14.35 -4.25 -12.69
C TYR A 662 12.93 -3.77 -12.85
N MET A 663 12.01 -4.69 -13.20
CA MET A 663 10.61 -4.38 -13.48
C MET A 663 9.69 -4.98 -12.42
N ILE A 664 8.69 -4.21 -12.02
CA ILE A 664 7.79 -4.47 -10.90
C ILE A 664 6.36 -4.63 -11.44
N LYS A 665 5.65 -5.66 -10.98
CA LYS A 665 4.20 -5.80 -11.17
C LYS A 665 3.48 -5.01 -10.08
N LEU A 666 2.60 -4.10 -10.47
CA LEU A 666 1.84 -3.27 -9.53
C LEU A 666 0.51 -3.92 -9.12
N HIS A 667 0.02 -3.54 -7.94
CA HIS A 667 -1.27 -3.98 -7.39
C HIS A 667 -2.48 -3.30 -8.07
N HIS A 668 -2.39 -3.14 -9.39
CA HIS A 668 -3.44 -2.65 -10.29
C HIS A 668 -3.65 -3.68 -11.41
N MET A 669 -4.23 -4.81 -11.04
CA MET A 669 -4.47 -5.91 -11.97
C MET A 669 -5.83 -5.76 -12.63
N VAL A 670 -5.92 -6.17 -13.89
CA VAL A 670 -7.15 -6.06 -14.68
C VAL A 670 -8.30 -6.88 -14.10
N ASP A 671 -8.01 -8.02 -13.47
CA ASP A 671 -9.04 -8.89 -12.86
C ASP A 671 -9.83 -8.18 -11.76
N ASP A 672 -9.21 -7.26 -11.04
CA ASP A 672 -9.87 -6.47 -9.99
C ASP A 672 -10.73 -5.32 -10.54
N LYS A 673 -10.52 -4.93 -11.80
CA LYS A 673 -11.13 -3.76 -12.43
C LYS A 673 -12.14 -4.10 -13.51
N LEU A 674 -11.98 -5.23 -14.18
CA LEU A 674 -12.90 -5.69 -15.21
C LEU A 674 -14.25 -6.02 -14.59
N HIS A 675 -15.30 -5.38 -15.07
CA HIS A 675 -16.65 -5.56 -14.56
C HIS A 675 -17.69 -5.31 -15.63
N ALA A 676 -18.72 -6.15 -15.66
CA ALA A 676 -19.89 -5.99 -16.51
C ALA A 676 -21.16 -6.39 -15.74
N ARG A 677 -22.29 -5.82 -16.15
CA ARG A 677 -23.58 -6.11 -15.55
C ARG A 677 -24.66 -6.12 -16.62
N SER A 678 -25.59 -7.06 -16.52
CA SER A 678 -26.88 -6.99 -17.21
C SER A 678 -27.98 -6.59 -16.22
N THR A 679 -28.31 -7.45 -15.28
CA THR A 679 -29.25 -7.23 -14.18
C THR A 679 -28.56 -7.57 -12.86
N GLY A 680 -28.94 -6.90 -11.78
CA GLY A 680 -28.36 -7.12 -10.47
C GLY A 680 -29.12 -6.38 -9.37
N PRO A 681 -28.52 -6.12 -8.22
CA PRO A 681 -29.17 -5.45 -7.10
C PRO A 681 -29.45 -3.96 -7.39
N TYR A 682 -30.56 -3.47 -6.82
CA TYR A 682 -31.03 -2.11 -6.95
C TYR A 682 -31.18 -1.45 -5.56
N SER A 683 -31.04 -0.12 -5.51
CA SER A 683 -31.31 0.65 -4.30
C SER A 683 -32.77 0.52 -3.87
N LEU A 684 -33.04 0.52 -2.58
CA LEU A 684 -34.41 0.35 -2.04
C LEU A 684 -35.31 1.55 -2.32
N VAL A 685 -34.80 2.78 -2.21
CA VAL A 685 -35.60 4.00 -2.36
C VAL A 685 -35.71 4.43 -3.81
N THR A 686 -34.58 4.62 -4.49
CA THR A 686 -34.54 5.16 -5.85
C THR A 686 -34.73 4.10 -6.94
N GLN A 687 -34.65 2.82 -6.61
CA GLN A 687 -34.68 1.69 -7.54
C GLN A 687 -33.63 1.78 -8.66
N GLN A 688 -32.58 2.53 -8.46
CA GLN A 688 -31.43 2.62 -9.36
C GLN A 688 -30.45 1.47 -9.12
N PRO A 689 -29.70 1.04 -10.14
CA PRO A 689 -28.63 0.06 -9.93
C PRO A 689 -27.62 0.55 -8.88
N LEU A 690 -27.14 -0.34 -8.03
CA LEU A 690 -26.06 -0.05 -7.10
C LEU A 690 -24.79 0.25 -7.89
N GLY A 691 -23.81 0.94 -7.27
CA GLY A 691 -22.50 1.23 -7.84
C GLY A 691 -21.43 0.28 -7.33
N GLY A 692 -20.36 0.10 -8.12
CA GLY A 692 -19.17 -0.66 -7.74
C GLY A 692 -19.22 -2.15 -8.10
N LYS A 693 -18.04 -2.72 -8.37
CA LYS A 693 -17.87 -4.14 -8.74
C LYS A 693 -18.29 -5.08 -7.60
N ALA A 694 -17.96 -4.72 -6.35
CA ALA A 694 -18.24 -5.55 -5.18
C ALA A 694 -19.76 -5.78 -4.94
N GLN A 695 -20.61 -4.81 -5.32
CA GLN A 695 -22.06 -4.91 -5.23
C GLN A 695 -22.71 -5.38 -6.53
N PHE A 696 -21.93 -5.88 -7.50
CA PHE A 696 -22.41 -6.18 -8.84
C PHE A 696 -23.20 -5.01 -9.44
N GLY A 697 -22.62 -3.80 -9.30
CA GLY A 697 -23.25 -2.54 -9.68
C GLY A 697 -23.13 -2.21 -11.16
N GLY A 698 -23.85 -1.18 -11.58
CA GLY A 698 -23.80 -0.62 -12.93
C GLY A 698 -22.81 0.53 -13.04
N GLN A 699 -22.58 0.97 -14.28
CA GLN A 699 -21.78 2.15 -14.56
C GLN A 699 -22.60 3.42 -14.25
N ARG A 700 -21.90 4.46 -13.78
CA ARG A 700 -22.53 5.76 -13.56
C ARG A 700 -22.57 6.57 -14.85
N PHE A 701 -23.77 6.90 -15.29
CA PHE A 701 -24.00 7.86 -16.37
C PHE A 701 -24.24 9.25 -15.75
N GLY A 702 -23.20 10.05 -15.64
CA GLY A 702 -23.22 11.32 -14.94
C GLY A 702 -23.83 12.46 -15.77
N GLU A 703 -23.87 13.67 -15.19
CA GLU A 703 -24.40 14.87 -15.83
C GLU A 703 -23.62 15.22 -17.10
N MET A 704 -22.29 15.09 -17.09
CA MET A 704 -21.45 15.40 -18.26
C MET A 704 -21.68 14.43 -19.43
N GLU A 705 -21.94 13.15 -19.17
CA GLU A 705 -22.27 12.14 -20.17
C GLU A 705 -23.63 12.42 -20.81
N VAL A 706 -24.59 12.96 -20.04
CA VAL A 706 -25.87 13.44 -20.53
C VAL A 706 -25.68 14.59 -21.52
N TRP A 707 -24.77 15.53 -21.24
CA TRP A 707 -24.43 16.62 -22.15
C TRP A 707 -23.86 16.14 -23.48
N ALA A 708 -23.05 15.10 -23.44
CA ALA A 708 -22.52 14.45 -24.65
C ALA A 708 -23.63 13.89 -25.52
N LEU A 709 -24.66 13.25 -24.95
CA LEU A 709 -25.84 12.77 -25.70
C LEU A 709 -26.70 13.92 -26.26
N TYR A 710 -26.79 15.03 -25.54
CA TYR A 710 -27.44 16.25 -26.10
C TYR A 710 -26.71 16.72 -27.35
N ALA A 711 -25.37 16.75 -27.32
CA ALA A 711 -24.59 17.20 -28.47
C ALA A 711 -24.78 16.30 -29.70
N TYR A 712 -25.00 14.98 -29.51
CA TYR A 712 -25.31 14.06 -30.58
C TYR A 712 -26.80 14.06 -31.00
N GLY A 713 -27.70 14.73 -30.26
CA GLY A 713 -29.12 14.69 -30.51
C GLY A 713 -29.78 13.31 -30.29
N ALA A 714 -29.15 12.44 -29.49
CA ALA A 714 -29.57 11.06 -29.25
C ALA A 714 -30.61 10.95 -28.12
N ALA A 715 -31.80 11.54 -28.33
CA ALA A 715 -32.85 11.62 -27.33
C ALA A 715 -33.40 10.25 -26.92
N HIS A 716 -33.58 9.33 -27.84
CA HIS A 716 -34.09 7.98 -27.56
C HIS A 716 -33.09 7.15 -26.73
N VAL A 717 -31.81 7.25 -27.03
CA VAL A 717 -30.77 6.60 -26.27
C VAL A 717 -30.72 7.16 -24.84
N LEU A 718 -30.83 8.46 -24.67
CA LEU A 718 -30.88 9.09 -23.36
C LEU A 718 -32.10 8.61 -22.55
N GLN A 719 -33.28 8.58 -23.17
CA GLN A 719 -34.50 8.07 -22.54
C GLN A 719 -34.33 6.60 -22.09
N GLU A 720 -33.77 5.78 -22.93
CA GLU A 720 -33.50 4.37 -22.61
C GLU A 720 -32.56 4.25 -21.39
N ILE A 721 -31.47 5.00 -21.36
CA ILE A 721 -30.50 4.98 -20.25
C ILE A 721 -31.14 5.44 -18.94
N LEU A 722 -31.97 6.49 -18.97
CA LEU A 722 -32.61 7.04 -17.79
C LEU A 722 -33.77 6.20 -17.24
N THR A 723 -34.38 5.36 -18.04
CA THR A 723 -35.62 4.63 -17.69
C THR A 723 -35.42 3.13 -17.62
N ILE A 724 -35.49 2.46 -18.74
CA ILE A 724 -35.50 0.97 -18.81
C ILE A 724 -34.18 0.33 -18.40
N LYS A 725 -33.07 1.03 -18.52
CA LYS A 725 -31.75 0.58 -18.05
C LYS A 725 -31.43 0.98 -16.60
N SER A 726 -32.30 1.76 -15.96
CA SER A 726 -32.04 2.29 -14.64
C SER A 726 -33.20 2.03 -13.67
N ASP A 727 -34.12 2.98 -13.51
CA ASP A 727 -35.09 2.99 -12.42
C ASP A 727 -36.55 2.75 -12.80
N ASP A 728 -36.87 2.50 -14.06
CA ASP A 728 -38.21 2.06 -14.48
C ASP A 728 -38.42 0.58 -14.15
N VAL A 729 -39.00 0.30 -13.00
CA VAL A 729 -39.17 -1.06 -12.45
C VAL A 729 -39.95 -1.98 -13.39
N VAL A 730 -41.06 -1.49 -13.97
CA VAL A 730 -41.90 -2.26 -14.86
C VAL A 730 -41.26 -2.40 -16.25
N GLY A 731 -40.66 -1.31 -16.74
CA GLY A 731 -40.02 -1.25 -18.05
C GLY A 731 -38.83 -2.19 -18.17
N ARG A 732 -37.95 -2.27 -17.16
CA ARG A 732 -36.78 -3.16 -17.19
C ARG A 732 -37.14 -4.64 -17.23
N VAL A 733 -38.21 -5.05 -16.53
CA VAL A 733 -38.71 -6.45 -16.59
C VAL A 733 -39.25 -6.76 -17.97
N LYS A 734 -40.08 -5.89 -18.55
CA LYS A 734 -40.66 -6.04 -19.90
C LYS A 734 -39.56 -6.09 -20.97
N VAL A 735 -38.52 -5.26 -20.83
CA VAL A 735 -37.40 -5.26 -21.79
C VAL A 735 -36.63 -6.58 -21.72
N TYR A 736 -36.33 -7.06 -20.52
CA TYR A 736 -35.65 -8.35 -20.34
C TYR A 736 -36.48 -9.50 -20.95
N GLU A 737 -37.77 -9.53 -20.70
CA GLU A 737 -38.69 -10.50 -21.30
C GLU A 737 -38.75 -10.41 -22.84
N ALA A 738 -38.79 -9.19 -23.39
CA ALA A 738 -38.80 -8.95 -24.83
C ALA A 738 -37.49 -9.42 -25.50
N LEU A 739 -36.33 -9.16 -24.85
CA LEU A 739 -35.03 -9.62 -25.35
C LEU A 739 -34.93 -11.14 -25.37
N VAL A 740 -35.37 -11.82 -24.29
CA VAL A 740 -35.41 -13.30 -24.24
C VAL A 740 -36.32 -13.88 -25.30
N LYS A 741 -37.46 -13.26 -25.56
CA LYS A 741 -38.44 -13.72 -26.58
C LYS A 741 -38.16 -13.22 -28.01
N GLY A 742 -37.07 -12.43 -28.20
CA GLY A 742 -36.77 -11.86 -29.54
C GLY A 742 -37.81 -10.87 -30.05
N LYS A 743 -38.54 -10.20 -29.15
CA LYS A 743 -39.55 -9.20 -29.48
C LYS A 743 -39.00 -7.77 -29.40
N ASN A 744 -39.69 -6.84 -30.06
CA ASN A 744 -39.35 -5.41 -29.96
C ASN A 744 -39.57 -4.90 -28.54
N ILE A 745 -38.70 -3.96 -28.14
CA ILE A 745 -38.74 -3.29 -26.82
C ILE A 745 -39.96 -2.39 -26.77
N SER A 746 -40.71 -2.45 -25.67
CA SER A 746 -41.87 -1.58 -25.42
C SER A 746 -41.43 -0.14 -25.08
N GLN A 747 -42.38 0.82 -25.16
CA GLN A 747 -42.12 2.20 -24.74
C GLN A 747 -41.67 2.27 -23.28
N ALA A 748 -40.80 3.25 -23.00
CA ALA A 748 -40.34 3.53 -21.66
C ALA A 748 -41.45 4.06 -20.76
N GLY A 749 -41.42 3.69 -19.49
CA GLY A 749 -42.32 4.21 -18.46
C GLY A 749 -41.79 5.45 -17.77
N VAL A 750 -42.25 5.71 -16.56
CA VAL A 750 -41.84 6.81 -15.71
C VAL A 750 -40.75 6.35 -14.74
N PRO A 751 -39.62 7.07 -14.61
CA PRO A 751 -38.61 6.77 -13.64
C PRO A 751 -39.13 6.76 -12.19
N GLU A 752 -38.72 5.81 -11.39
CA GLU A 752 -39.13 5.74 -9.98
C GLU A 752 -38.59 6.91 -9.15
N SER A 753 -37.41 7.42 -9.49
CA SER A 753 -36.85 8.64 -8.88
C SER A 753 -37.75 9.86 -9.09
N PHE A 754 -38.43 9.97 -10.23
CA PHE A 754 -39.43 11.03 -10.47
C PHE A 754 -40.67 10.86 -9.59
N ARG A 755 -41.13 9.63 -9.39
CA ARG A 755 -42.24 9.33 -8.47
C ARG A 755 -41.87 9.68 -7.03
N VAL A 756 -40.65 9.35 -6.59
CA VAL A 756 -40.14 9.77 -5.28
C VAL A 756 -40.15 11.29 -5.14
N LEU A 757 -39.69 12.03 -6.17
CA LEU A 757 -39.69 13.48 -6.16
C LEU A 757 -41.10 14.05 -6.02
N ILE A 758 -42.09 13.52 -6.75
CA ILE A 758 -43.48 13.95 -6.62
C ILE A 758 -44.03 13.70 -5.20
N LYS A 759 -43.70 12.54 -4.61
CA LYS A 759 -44.08 12.23 -3.23
C LYS A 759 -43.42 13.15 -2.21
N GLU A 760 -42.20 13.56 -2.44
CA GLU A 760 -41.49 14.58 -1.63
C GLU A 760 -42.20 15.93 -1.72
N PHE A 761 -42.61 16.39 -2.92
CA PHE A 761 -43.38 17.61 -3.09
C PHE A 761 -44.76 17.55 -2.39
N GLN A 762 -45.44 16.41 -2.52
CA GLN A 762 -46.74 16.21 -1.83
C GLN A 762 -46.56 16.23 -0.29
N ALA A 763 -45.43 15.66 0.22
CA ALA A 763 -45.10 15.72 1.65
C ALA A 763 -44.84 17.17 2.14
N LEU A 764 -44.36 18.04 1.26
CA LEU A 764 -44.20 19.48 1.52
C LEU A 764 -45.52 20.27 1.34
N GLY A 765 -46.64 19.62 0.99
CA GLY A 765 -47.94 20.27 0.75
C GLY A 765 -48.06 20.96 -0.60
N LEU A 766 -47.20 20.58 -1.56
CA LEU A 766 -47.28 21.04 -2.95
C LEU A 766 -48.02 20.02 -3.81
N ASP A 767 -48.97 20.50 -4.64
CA ASP A 767 -49.70 19.63 -5.59
C ASP A 767 -48.99 19.54 -6.95
#